data_233c5cdc1efc67dc6a9e319ab686e5eb
#
_entry.id   233c5cdc1efc67dc6a9e319ab686e5eb
#
_cell.length_a   1.000
_cell.length_b   1.000
_cell.length_c   1.000
_cell.angle_alpha   90.00
_cell.angle_beta   90.00
_cell.angle_gamma   90.00
#
_symmetry.space_group_name_H-M   'P 1'
#
loop_
_entity.id
_entity.type
_entity.pdbx_description
1 polymer ?
#
loop_
_entity_poly.entity_id
_entity_poly.type
_entity_poly.pdbx_seq_one_letter_code
_entity_poly.pdbx_strand_id
1 'polypeptide(L)'
;HSLRRRQRQMCIRDSTYSVFDTSDTLLIMRPYQIAATERILWKIKSAYQTKQWGTAEGGGYIWHTTGSGKTLTSFKVARLATGLDFIDKVFFVVDRKDLDYQTMKEYQSFSPDSVNGSESTAGLKRNIDKDDNKIIVTTIQKLNNLMKSESNLPIYQKQVVFIFDECHRSQFGEAQKNLRKNFKKYYQFGFTGTPIFPENALGTETTASVFGRELHSYVITDAIRDEKVLKFKVDYNDVRPQFKALEAERDEVKLSAAENRHLLLHPDRIKEISQYILQNFKIKTHRNQGNNKGFNAMFAVNSVEAAKLYYEELNNLQEGNEKPLKIATIFSFAPNEEQNAVGDIAEENFEPSAMSSSAKEFLAKAISDYNTMFKTSFGVDSKEFQNYYRDLAKRVKNQEVDLLIVVGMFLTGFDAPTLNTLFVDKNLRYHGLMQAFSRTNRIYDATKTFGNIVTFRDLEQATIDAITTFGDKNTKNVVLEKSYNEYLNGFIDIATGEAKRGYTEVVKDLTERFPDPNEIVTEADKKAFVKLFGEYLQIENILQNYDEFTHLKALQKINREDSTALETFKNTYFLTDEDIAAMQDIDVLKERTVQDYRSTYNDIRDWFRHERAGKAPESSKIDWDDVVLSLIHISYPTIL
;
A
#
# COMPACT_ATOMS: atom_id res chain seq x y z
N HIS A 1 12.11 -1.71 -46.79
CA HIS A 1 13.23 -2.17 -45.96
C HIS A 1 13.23 -1.53 -44.57
N SER A 2 12.89 -0.26 -44.39
CA SER A 2 12.88 0.45 -43.09
C SER A 2 11.78 -0.04 -42.14
N LEU A 3 10.56 -0.30 -42.65
CA LEU A 3 9.42 -0.82 -41.86
C LEU A 3 9.68 -2.24 -41.31
N ARG A 4 10.23 -3.13 -42.14
CA ARG A 4 10.61 -4.50 -41.70
C ARG A 4 11.74 -4.48 -40.65
N ARG A 5 12.66 -3.53 -40.76
CA ARG A 5 13.74 -3.36 -39.76
C ARG A 5 13.20 -2.85 -38.44
N ARG A 6 12.26 -1.89 -38.46
CA ARG A 6 11.57 -1.40 -37.24
C ARG A 6 10.73 -2.48 -36.59
N GLN A 7 9.95 -3.25 -37.36
CA GLN A 7 9.18 -4.39 -36.82
C GLN A 7 10.08 -5.45 -36.18
N ARG A 8 11.21 -5.83 -36.82
CA ARG A 8 12.16 -6.77 -36.21
C ARG A 8 12.78 -6.23 -34.92
N GLN A 9 13.11 -4.94 -34.85
CA GLN A 9 13.63 -4.31 -33.64
C GLN A 9 12.56 -4.29 -32.52
N MET A 10 11.29 -4.06 -32.84
CA MET A 10 10.19 -4.14 -31.88
C MET A 10 10.04 -5.58 -31.35
N CYS A 11 9.95 -6.57 -32.20
CA CYS A 11 9.83 -7.97 -31.80
C CYS A 11 11.01 -8.45 -30.93
N ILE A 12 12.25 -8.04 -31.27
CA ILE A 12 13.44 -8.36 -30.46
C ILE A 12 13.36 -7.67 -29.11
N ARG A 13 12.94 -6.41 -29.06
CA ARG A 13 12.79 -5.67 -27.81
C ARG A 13 11.70 -6.29 -26.94
N ASP A 14 10.55 -6.61 -27.50
CA ASP A 14 9.43 -7.22 -26.78
C ASP A 14 9.80 -8.60 -26.21
N SER A 15 10.48 -9.44 -26.98
CA SER A 15 10.97 -10.74 -26.50
C SER A 15 12.07 -10.60 -25.45
N THR A 16 12.91 -9.57 -25.54
CA THR A 16 13.98 -9.32 -24.56
C THR A 16 13.42 -8.90 -23.20
N TYR A 17 12.33 -8.10 -23.20
CA TYR A 17 11.75 -7.53 -21.97
C TYR A 17 10.42 -8.18 -21.54
N SER A 18 10.17 -9.40 -21.98
CA SER A 18 9.10 -10.25 -21.47
C SER A 18 9.64 -11.42 -20.67
N VAL A 19 8.81 -11.96 -19.78
CA VAL A 19 9.12 -13.11 -18.93
C VAL A 19 7.88 -14.00 -18.87
N PHE A 20 8.03 -15.30 -19.10
CA PHE A 20 7.00 -16.28 -18.76
C PHE A 20 7.21 -16.71 -17.32
N ASP A 21 6.16 -16.71 -16.54
CA ASP A 21 6.20 -17.30 -15.21
C ASP A 21 5.88 -18.80 -15.25
N THR A 22 6.03 -19.48 -14.12
CA THR A 22 5.74 -20.92 -14.01
C THR A 22 4.26 -21.28 -14.16
N SER A 23 3.37 -20.30 -14.23
CA SER A 23 1.93 -20.46 -14.51
C SER A 23 1.58 -20.20 -15.99
N ASP A 24 2.59 -20.17 -16.86
CA ASP A 24 2.49 -19.84 -18.30
C ASP A 24 1.89 -18.44 -18.57
N THR A 25 2.00 -17.53 -17.59
CA THR A 25 1.57 -16.14 -17.76
C THR A 25 2.71 -15.31 -18.38
N LEU A 26 2.43 -14.64 -19.49
CA LEU A 26 3.37 -13.71 -20.13
C LEU A 26 3.36 -12.37 -19.41
N LEU A 27 4.45 -12.05 -18.74
CA LEU A 27 4.69 -10.76 -18.12
C LEU A 27 5.50 -9.87 -19.04
N ILE A 28 4.92 -8.76 -19.46
CA ILE A 28 5.59 -7.76 -20.32
C ILE A 28 6.02 -6.57 -19.44
N MET A 29 7.30 -6.23 -19.50
CA MET A 29 7.83 -5.08 -18.76
C MET A 29 7.27 -3.78 -19.32
N ARG A 30 6.94 -2.88 -18.42
CA ARG A 30 6.45 -1.54 -18.75
C ARG A 30 7.60 -0.63 -19.20
N PRO A 31 7.31 0.45 -19.94
CA PRO A 31 8.36 1.36 -20.47
C PRO A 31 9.34 1.85 -19.41
N TYR A 32 8.86 2.25 -18.22
CA TYR A 32 9.74 2.72 -17.15
C TYR A 32 10.64 1.60 -16.57
N GLN A 33 10.15 0.35 -16.53
CA GLN A 33 10.94 -0.81 -16.09
C GLN A 33 12.05 -1.13 -17.11
N ILE A 34 11.71 -1.05 -18.40
CA ILE A 34 12.67 -1.22 -19.50
C ILE A 34 13.76 -0.13 -19.42
N ALA A 35 13.36 1.14 -19.28
CA ALA A 35 14.29 2.26 -19.16
C ALA A 35 15.24 2.10 -17.96
N ALA A 36 14.72 1.71 -16.80
CA ALA A 36 15.52 1.43 -15.61
C ALA A 36 16.54 0.29 -15.86
N THR A 37 16.08 -0.80 -16.47
CA THR A 37 16.92 -1.95 -16.82
C THR A 37 18.05 -1.56 -17.79
N GLU A 38 17.72 -0.85 -18.88
CA GLU A 38 18.67 -0.40 -19.88
C GLU A 38 19.73 0.53 -19.26
N ARG A 39 19.33 1.44 -18.37
CA ARG A 39 20.25 2.37 -17.67
C ARG A 39 21.21 1.64 -16.74
N ILE A 40 20.77 0.62 -16.02
CA ILE A 40 21.64 -0.22 -15.18
C ILE A 40 22.64 -0.98 -16.06
N LEU A 41 22.18 -1.65 -17.12
CA LEU A 41 23.05 -2.41 -18.03
C LEU A 41 24.08 -1.49 -18.72
N TRP A 42 23.65 -0.31 -19.15
CA TRP A 42 24.57 0.69 -19.69
C TRP A 42 25.61 1.11 -18.66
N LYS A 43 25.18 1.33 -17.41
CA LYS A 43 26.07 1.72 -16.31
C LYS A 43 27.10 0.64 -16.00
N ILE A 44 26.71 -0.63 -15.96
CA ILE A 44 27.63 -1.77 -15.78
C ILE A 44 28.69 -1.78 -16.89
N LYS A 45 28.27 -1.66 -18.17
CA LYS A 45 29.19 -1.66 -19.32
C LYS A 45 30.15 -0.46 -19.28
N SER A 46 29.64 0.74 -18.99
CA SER A 46 30.44 1.96 -18.88
C SER A 46 31.42 1.86 -17.73
N ALA A 47 31.01 1.43 -16.55
CA ALA A 47 31.86 1.25 -15.38
C ALA A 47 32.94 0.17 -15.59
N TYR A 48 32.65 -0.88 -16.36
CA TYR A 48 33.65 -1.87 -16.77
C TYR A 48 34.73 -1.24 -17.64
N GLN A 49 34.36 -0.47 -18.67
CA GLN A 49 35.30 0.20 -19.59
C GLN A 49 36.18 1.23 -18.88
N THR A 50 35.61 1.98 -17.93
CA THR A 50 36.30 3.02 -17.17
C THR A 50 36.97 2.52 -15.89
N LYS A 51 36.87 1.21 -15.59
CA LYS A 51 37.39 0.56 -14.38
C LYS A 51 36.89 1.14 -13.06
N GLN A 52 35.65 1.61 -13.05
CA GLN A 52 34.98 2.19 -11.88
C GLN A 52 34.25 1.14 -10.99
N TRP A 53 34.76 -0.06 -10.94
CA TRP A 53 34.22 -1.07 -10.02
C TRP A 53 34.62 -0.80 -8.58
N GLY A 54 33.78 -1.20 -7.63
CA GLY A 54 34.00 -1.00 -6.20
C GLY A 54 33.78 0.43 -5.70
N THR A 55 33.29 1.33 -6.58
CA THR A 55 33.02 2.74 -6.26
C THR A 55 31.54 3.08 -6.44
N ALA A 56 31.09 4.16 -5.78
CA ALA A 56 29.73 4.66 -5.96
C ALA A 56 29.50 5.16 -7.41
N GLU A 57 30.53 5.71 -8.06
CA GLU A 57 30.48 6.15 -9.45
C GLU A 57 30.26 5.00 -10.44
N GLY A 58 30.65 3.77 -10.07
CA GLY A 58 30.41 2.55 -10.86
C GLY A 58 29.01 1.95 -10.67
N GLY A 59 28.24 2.44 -9.70
CA GLY A 59 26.90 1.99 -9.35
C GLY A 59 25.79 2.99 -9.64
N GLY A 60 24.71 2.86 -8.91
CA GLY A 60 23.56 3.76 -8.94
C GLY A 60 22.35 3.18 -8.23
N TYR A 61 21.27 3.96 -8.16
CA TYR A 61 20.01 3.46 -7.59
C TYR A 61 18.82 3.77 -8.50
N ILE A 62 17.77 2.97 -8.31
CA ILE A 62 16.47 3.08 -8.97
C ILE A 62 15.45 3.48 -7.89
N TRP A 63 14.82 4.61 -8.12
CA TRP A 63 13.75 5.11 -7.28
C TRP A 63 12.40 4.73 -7.88
N HIS A 64 11.91 3.56 -7.57
CA HIS A 64 10.61 3.09 -8.00
C HIS A 64 9.69 2.88 -6.80
N THR A 65 8.52 3.51 -6.82
CA THR A 65 7.55 3.43 -5.72
C THR A 65 7.13 2.00 -5.43
N THR A 66 6.58 1.78 -4.26
CA THR A 66 6.02 0.48 -3.86
C THR A 66 4.87 0.11 -4.81
N GLY A 67 4.83 -1.14 -5.29
CA GLY A 67 3.83 -1.59 -6.27
C GLY A 67 4.17 -1.38 -7.74
N SER A 68 5.29 -0.76 -8.04
CA SER A 68 5.76 -0.56 -9.42
C SER A 68 6.36 -1.81 -10.09
N GLY A 69 6.41 -2.96 -9.41
CA GLY A 69 7.02 -4.19 -9.94
C GLY A 69 8.55 -4.19 -9.91
N LYS A 70 9.14 -3.67 -8.83
CA LYS A 70 10.60 -3.68 -8.60
C LYS A 70 11.21 -5.07 -8.75
N THR A 71 10.53 -6.11 -8.25
CA THR A 71 10.98 -7.51 -8.31
C THR A 71 11.18 -8.00 -9.74
N LEU A 72 10.23 -7.75 -10.63
CA LEU A 72 10.35 -8.09 -12.05
C LEU A 72 11.50 -7.31 -12.72
N THR A 73 11.62 -6.01 -12.41
CA THR A 73 12.67 -5.16 -12.97
C THR A 73 14.05 -5.65 -12.54
N SER A 74 14.25 -5.90 -11.25
CA SER A 74 15.52 -6.37 -10.69
C SER A 74 15.90 -7.77 -11.18
N PHE A 75 14.93 -8.68 -11.29
CA PHE A 75 15.14 -9.99 -11.90
C PHE A 75 15.61 -9.86 -13.35
N LYS A 76 14.97 -9.00 -14.14
CA LYS A 76 15.37 -8.82 -15.55
C LYS A 76 16.76 -8.20 -15.66
N VAL A 77 17.10 -7.25 -14.79
CA VAL A 77 18.48 -6.72 -14.70
C VAL A 77 19.45 -7.84 -14.40
N ALA A 78 19.18 -8.67 -13.39
CA ALA A 78 20.04 -9.79 -13.02
C ALA A 78 20.25 -10.75 -14.19
N ARG A 79 19.16 -11.16 -14.85
CA ARG A 79 19.21 -12.08 -16.00
C ARG A 79 20.00 -11.51 -17.18
N LEU A 80 19.78 -10.24 -17.53
CA LEU A 80 20.51 -9.61 -18.64
C LEU A 80 21.97 -9.32 -18.29
N ALA A 81 22.27 -9.03 -17.03
CA ALA A 81 23.64 -8.83 -16.57
C ALA A 81 24.46 -10.12 -16.62
N THR A 82 23.85 -11.30 -16.34
CA THR A 82 24.55 -12.61 -16.47
C THR A 82 24.89 -12.96 -17.92
N GLY A 83 24.31 -12.30 -18.89
CA GLY A 83 24.65 -12.41 -20.32
C GLY A 83 25.82 -11.54 -20.76
N LEU A 84 26.42 -10.74 -19.86
CA LEU A 84 27.64 -10.00 -20.15
C LEU A 84 28.85 -10.90 -19.88
N ASP A 85 29.73 -11.09 -20.88
CA ASP A 85 30.84 -12.06 -20.84
C ASP A 85 31.80 -11.81 -19.68
N PHE A 86 31.90 -10.58 -19.18
CA PHE A 86 32.80 -10.20 -18.09
C PHE A 86 32.14 -10.29 -16.69
N ILE A 87 30.85 -10.64 -16.57
CA ILE A 87 30.17 -10.80 -15.28
C ILE A 87 30.14 -12.28 -14.88
N ASP A 88 30.75 -12.57 -13.76
CA ASP A 88 30.81 -13.94 -13.22
C ASP A 88 29.54 -14.31 -12.47
N LYS A 89 29.06 -13.43 -11.58
CA LYS A 89 27.86 -13.69 -10.73
C LYS A 89 27.06 -12.41 -10.48
N VAL A 90 25.77 -12.58 -10.24
CA VAL A 90 24.86 -11.54 -9.77
C VAL A 90 24.29 -11.95 -8.43
N PHE A 91 24.45 -11.10 -7.42
CA PHE A 91 23.86 -11.27 -6.09
C PHE A 91 22.65 -10.38 -5.97
N PHE A 92 21.49 -10.98 -5.75
CA PHE A 92 20.32 -10.24 -5.31
C PHE A 92 20.23 -10.31 -3.79
N VAL A 93 20.37 -9.14 -3.16
CA VAL A 93 20.49 -9.01 -1.71
C VAL A 93 19.21 -8.39 -1.17
N VAL A 94 18.52 -9.13 -0.32
CA VAL A 94 17.34 -8.65 0.40
C VAL A 94 17.68 -8.40 1.87
N ASP A 95 16.92 -7.52 2.50
CA ASP A 95 17.13 -7.15 3.89
C ASP A 95 16.72 -8.27 4.86
N ARG A 96 15.61 -8.98 4.60
CA ARG A 96 14.96 -9.90 5.54
C ARG A 96 14.86 -11.33 5.05
N LYS A 97 14.82 -12.28 6.02
CA LYS A 97 14.67 -13.71 5.74
C LYS A 97 13.32 -14.09 5.11
N ASP A 98 12.24 -13.41 5.49
CA ASP A 98 10.90 -13.62 4.95
C ASP A 98 10.75 -13.03 3.55
N LEU A 99 11.35 -11.87 3.29
CA LEU A 99 11.46 -11.29 1.95
C LEU A 99 12.34 -12.14 1.04
N ASP A 100 13.41 -12.75 1.58
CA ASP A 100 14.25 -13.72 0.89
C ASP A 100 13.39 -14.86 0.30
N TYR A 101 12.51 -15.47 1.11
CA TYR A 101 11.65 -16.55 0.66
C TYR A 101 10.59 -16.10 -0.38
N GLN A 102 9.96 -14.96 -0.20
CA GLN A 102 8.97 -14.43 -1.13
C GLN A 102 9.62 -14.01 -2.45
N THR A 103 10.70 -13.26 -2.39
CA THR A 103 11.48 -12.84 -3.56
C THR A 103 12.07 -14.06 -4.29
N MET A 104 12.53 -15.05 -3.52
CA MET A 104 12.99 -16.30 -4.08
C MET A 104 11.91 -17.01 -4.87
N LYS A 105 10.70 -17.14 -4.31
CA LYS A 105 9.55 -17.73 -5.02
C LYS A 105 9.21 -16.96 -6.29
N GLU A 106 9.19 -15.64 -6.22
CA GLU A 106 8.94 -14.80 -7.40
C GLU A 106 10.05 -15.00 -8.45
N TYR A 107 11.32 -14.97 -8.06
CA TYR A 107 12.43 -15.23 -8.98
C TYR A 107 12.41 -16.65 -9.55
N GLN A 108 12.09 -17.65 -8.72
CA GLN A 108 11.92 -19.02 -9.17
C GLN A 108 10.72 -19.19 -10.09
N SER A 109 9.64 -18.41 -9.89
CA SER A 109 8.51 -18.39 -10.82
C SER A 109 8.90 -17.85 -12.20
N PHE A 110 9.84 -16.90 -12.24
CA PHE A 110 10.35 -16.35 -13.51
C PHE A 110 11.42 -17.23 -14.18
N SER A 111 12.18 -18.00 -13.41
CA SER A 111 13.22 -18.91 -13.93
C SER A 111 13.64 -19.96 -12.88
N PRO A 112 12.98 -21.13 -12.85
CA PRO A 112 13.19 -22.16 -11.83
C PRO A 112 14.63 -22.64 -11.71
N ASP A 113 15.33 -22.75 -12.84
CA ASP A 113 16.66 -23.38 -12.92
C ASP A 113 17.82 -22.40 -12.73
N SER A 114 17.56 -21.09 -12.69
CA SER A 114 18.63 -20.07 -12.70
C SER A 114 18.82 -19.35 -11.37
N VAL A 115 18.01 -19.67 -10.36
CA VAL A 115 18.00 -18.95 -9.08
C VAL A 115 18.20 -19.92 -7.92
N ASN A 116 19.30 -19.76 -7.20
CA ASN A 116 19.54 -20.53 -5.96
C ASN A 116 19.44 -19.63 -4.73
N GLY A 117 18.52 -19.97 -3.85
CA GLY A 117 18.51 -19.46 -2.50
C GLY A 117 19.30 -20.34 -1.55
N SER A 118 19.68 -19.77 -0.44
CA SER A 118 20.36 -20.51 0.61
C SER A 118 19.68 -20.27 1.95
N GLU A 119 19.32 -21.37 2.63
CA GLU A 119 18.77 -21.29 3.98
C GLU A 119 19.85 -20.99 5.04
N SER A 120 21.13 -21.25 4.70
CA SER A 120 22.27 -21.10 5.61
C SER A 120 23.49 -20.48 4.92
N THR A 121 24.44 -19.96 5.71
CA THR A 121 25.74 -19.45 5.22
C THR A 121 26.53 -20.56 4.48
N ALA A 122 26.49 -21.80 4.93
CA ALA A 122 27.10 -22.94 4.24
C ALA A 122 26.44 -23.26 2.89
N GLY A 123 25.10 -23.09 2.81
CA GLY A 123 24.35 -23.17 1.56
C GLY A 123 24.73 -22.07 0.58
N LEU A 124 24.89 -20.84 1.07
CA LEU A 124 25.36 -19.72 0.27
C LEU A 124 26.73 -19.99 -0.35
N LYS A 125 27.69 -20.47 0.46
CA LYS A 125 29.02 -20.83 -0.04
C LYS A 125 28.94 -21.87 -1.16
N ARG A 126 28.20 -22.97 -0.97
CA ARG A 126 27.99 -24.01 -2.00
C ARG A 126 27.40 -23.44 -3.30
N ASN A 127 26.48 -22.50 -3.21
CA ASN A 127 25.87 -21.88 -4.38
C ASN A 127 26.84 -20.91 -5.10
N ILE A 128 27.73 -20.26 -4.38
CA ILE A 128 28.81 -19.44 -4.95
C ILE A 128 29.78 -20.29 -5.76
N ASP A 129 30.12 -21.47 -5.26
CA ASP A 129 31.10 -22.38 -5.88
C ASP A 129 30.56 -23.09 -7.13
N LYS A 130 29.25 -23.13 -7.36
CA LYS A 130 28.65 -23.71 -8.57
C LYS A 130 28.81 -22.81 -9.78
N ASP A 131 29.36 -23.31 -10.88
CA ASP A 131 29.58 -22.52 -12.12
C ASP A 131 28.31 -22.33 -12.94
N ASP A 132 27.37 -23.25 -12.90
CA ASP A 132 26.12 -23.25 -13.69
C ASP A 132 25.11 -22.21 -13.21
N ASN A 133 25.27 -21.69 -12.00
CA ASN A 133 24.31 -20.78 -11.38
C ASN A 133 24.87 -19.37 -11.21
N LYS A 134 24.44 -18.47 -12.08
CA LYS A 134 24.95 -17.09 -12.09
C LYS A 134 24.15 -16.12 -11.22
N ILE A 135 22.90 -16.43 -10.82
CA ILE A 135 22.06 -15.56 -9.98
C ILE A 135 21.93 -16.19 -8.59
N ILE A 136 22.32 -15.45 -7.57
CA ILE A 136 22.27 -15.88 -6.16
C ILE A 136 21.38 -14.91 -5.38
N VAL A 137 20.31 -15.41 -4.78
CA VAL A 137 19.47 -14.65 -3.85
C VAL A 137 19.92 -14.94 -2.42
N THR A 138 20.15 -13.88 -1.65
CA THR A 138 20.61 -13.99 -0.26
C THR A 138 20.17 -12.79 0.58
N THR A 139 20.24 -12.93 1.91
CA THR A 139 20.07 -11.80 2.81
C THR A 139 21.38 -11.09 3.09
N ILE A 140 21.31 -9.81 3.45
CA ILE A 140 22.50 -9.02 3.83
C ILE A 140 23.21 -9.65 5.04
N GLN A 141 22.48 -10.24 5.99
CA GLN A 141 23.02 -10.90 7.18
C GLN A 141 23.80 -12.18 6.81
N LYS A 142 23.25 -13.04 5.92
CA LYS A 142 23.95 -14.25 5.46
C LYS A 142 25.22 -13.90 4.71
N LEU A 143 25.16 -12.88 3.84
CA LEU A 143 26.32 -12.39 3.11
C LEU A 143 27.37 -11.84 4.05
N ASN A 144 26.98 -11.04 5.06
CA ASN A 144 27.89 -10.49 6.08
C ASN A 144 28.56 -11.61 6.91
N ASN A 145 27.79 -12.61 7.34
CA ASN A 145 28.33 -13.76 8.08
C ASN A 145 29.33 -14.56 7.24
N LEU A 146 29.06 -14.75 5.94
CA LEU A 146 30.01 -15.39 5.03
C LEU A 146 31.31 -14.59 4.93
N MET A 147 31.24 -13.29 4.74
CA MET A 147 32.40 -12.40 4.64
C MET A 147 33.24 -12.35 5.94
N LYS A 148 32.60 -12.54 7.10
CA LYS A 148 33.28 -12.63 8.40
C LYS A 148 33.97 -13.99 8.62
N SER A 149 33.31 -15.07 8.21
CA SER A 149 33.84 -16.43 8.42
C SER A 149 34.87 -16.84 7.38
N GLU A 150 34.81 -16.31 6.17
CA GLU A 150 35.63 -16.75 5.03
C GLU A 150 36.31 -15.52 4.37
N SER A 151 37.60 -15.31 4.66
CA SER A 151 38.34 -14.13 4.17
C SER A 151 38.91 -14.27 2.76
N ASN A 152 39.03 -15.49 2.21
CA ASN A 152 39.76 -15.79 0.97
C ASN A 152 38.94 -16.59 -0.06
N LEU A 153 37.70 -16.20 -0.32
CA LEU A 153 36.92 -16.87 -1.37
C LEU A 153 37.35 -16.38 -2.77
N PRO A 154 37.45 -17.28 -3.77
CA PRO A 154 37.77 -16.90 -5.15
C PRO A 154 36.84 -15.84 -5.74
N ILE A 155 35.56 -15.84 -5.34
CA ILE A 155 34.55 -14.91 -5.81
C ILE A 155 34.90 -13.45 -5.51
N TYR A 156 35.69 -13.17 -4.47
CA TYR A 156 36.07 -11.80 -4.08
C TYR A 156 36.95 -11.09 -5.12
N GLN A 157 37.60 -11.87 -6.01
CA GLN A 157 38.43 -11.34 -7.10
C GLN A 157 37.69 -11.29 -8.45
N LYS A 158 36.50 -11.89 -8.53
CA LYS A 158 35.68 -11.97 -9.74
C LYS A 158 34.86 -10.70 -9.96
N GLN A 159 34.37 -10.52 -11.19
CA GLN A 159 33.46 -9.41 -11.53
C GLN A 159 32.03 -9.79 -11.12
N VAL A 160 31.49 -9.08 -10.14
CA VAL A 160 30.16 -9.38 -9.59
C VAL A 160 29.26 -8.16 -9.59
N VAL A 161 27.96 -8.39 -9.71
CA VAL A 161 26.92 -7.35 -9.58
C VAL A 161 26.12 -7.64 -8.32
N PHE A 162 25.97 -6.62 -7.48
CA PHE A 162 25.05 -6.62 -6.35
C PHE A 162 23.82 -5.79 -6.68
N ILE A 163 22.64 -6.37 -6.47
CA ILE A 163 21.34 -5.70 -6.57
C ILE A 163 20.72 -5.76 -5.18
N PHE A 164 20.52 -4.62 -4.56
CA PHE A 164 19.92 -4.50 -3.22
C PHE A 164 18.46 -4.09 -3.34
N ASP A 165 17.56 -4.90 -2.80
CA ASP A 165 16.16 -4.49 -2.64
C ASP A 165 15.97 -3.74 -1.32
N GLU A 166 15.01 -2.82 -1.30
CA GLU A 166 14.76 -1.88 -0.19
C GLU A 166 16.07 -1.29 0.36
N CYS A 167 16.89 -0.79 -0.55
CA CYS A 167 18.29 -0.43 -0.28
C CYS A 167 18.48 0.68 0.76
N HIS A 168 17.44 1.46 1.07
CA HIS A 168 17.44 2.43 2.15
C HIS A 168 17.70 1.79 3.53
N ARG A 169 17.42 0.49 3.70
CA ARG A 169 17.67 -0.27 4.94
C ARG A 169 19.06 -0.88 5.00
N SER A 170 19.60 -1.30 3.85
CA SER A 170 20.85 -2.05 3.76
C SER A 170 22.09 -1.18 3.49
N GLN A 171 21.93 0.16 3.42
CA GLN A 171 23.02 1.04 3.01
C GLN A 171 24.02 1.36 4.15
N PHE A 172 23.66 1.12 5.41
CA PHE A 172 24.51 1.50 6.53
C PHE A 172 25.01 0.28 7.31
N GLY A 173 26.21 0.39 7.86
CA GLY A 173 26.73 -0.51 8.85
C GLY A 173 27.86 -1.43 8.40
N GLU A 174 28.06 -2.47 9.21
CA GLU A 174 29.20 -3.38 9.11
C GLU A 174 29.20 -4.21 7.82
N ALA A 175 28.02 -4.59 7.32
CA ALA A 175 27.91 -5.40 6.10
C ALA A 175 28.46 -4.68 4.87
N GLN A 176 28.16 -3.37 4.70
CA GLN A 176 28.71 -2.57 3.61
C GLN A 176 30.23 -2.40 3.73
N LYS A 177 30.74 -2.21 4.96
CA LYS A 177 32.20 -2.13 5.20
C LYS A 177 32.87 -3.46 4.83
N ASN A 178 32.30 -4.58 5.21
CA ASN A 178 32.83 -5.90 4.90
C ASN A 178 32.74 -6.22 3.41
N LEU A 179 31.68 -5.78 2.72
CA LEU A 179 31.56 -5.92 1.27
C LEU A 179 32.68 -5.16 0.54
N ARG A 180 32.90 -3.90 0.86
CA ARG A 180 33.98 -3.09 0.29
C ARG A 180 35.37 -3.66 0.61
N LYS A 181 35.55 -4.24 1.78
CA LYS A 181 36.82 -4.87 2.20
C LYS A 181 37.14 -6.13 1.39
N ASN A 182 36.15 -7.01 1.20
CA ASN A 182 36.37 -8.32 0.61
C ASN A 182 36.28 -8.31 -0.92
N PHE A 183 35.22 -7.79 -1.51
CA PHE A 183 35.04 -7.78 -2.95
C PHE A 183 35.86 -6.66 -3.61
N LYS A 184 36.60 -7.00 -4.67
CA LYS A 184 37.51 -6.05 -5.35
C LYS A 184 36.94 -5.50 -6.65
N LYS A 185 36.12 -6.28 -7.34
CA LYS A 185 35.57 -5.91 -8.65
C LYS A 185 34.06 -6.11 -8.66
N TYR A 186 33.35 -5.16 -8.07
CA TYR A 186 31.89 -5.24 -7.98
C TYR A 186 31.22 -3.96 -8.46
N TYR A 187 29.97 -4.12 -8.86
CA TYR A 187 29.02 -3.06 -9.15
C TYR A 187 27.84 -3.21 -8.21
N GLN A 188 27.36 -2.11 -7.64
CA GLN A 188 26.21 -2.19 -6.74
C GLN A 188 25.09 -1.28 -7.20
N PHE A 189 23.87 -1.81 -7.20
CA PHE A 189 22.66 -1.11 -7.58
C PHE A 189 21.62 -1.26 -6.50
N GLY A 190 21.02 -0.12 -6.08
CA GLY A 190 19.95 -0.10 -5.10
C GLY A 190 18.58 0.06 -5.77
N PHE A 191 17.59 -0.67 -5.28
CA PHE A 191 16.17 -0.46 -5.59
C PHE A 191 15.46 0.00 -4.32
N THR A 192 14.69 1.08 -4.40
CA THR A 192 13.91 1.58 -3.26
C THR A 192 12.73 2.40 -3.73
N GLY A 193 11.63 2.38 -2.96
CA GLY A 193 10.51 3.31 -3.13
C GLY A 193 10.69 4.62 -2.37
N THR A 194 11.61 4.63 -1.41
CA THR A 194 11.81 5.73 -0.46
C THR A 194 13.31 5.96 -0.22
N PRO A 195 14.01 6.64 -1.15
CA PRO A 195 15.43 6.94 -0.99
C PRO A 195 15.71 7.76 0.28
N ILE A 196 16.91 7.62 0.83
CA ILE A 196 17.40 8.51 1.88
C ILE A 196 18.09 9.70 1.22
N PHE A 197 17.50 10.87 1.41
CA PHE A 197 18.01 12.18 1.05
C PHE A 197 18.64 12.87 2.27
N PRO A 198 19.37 13.98 2.10
CA PRO A 198 19.89 14.73 3.26
C PRO A 198 18.82 15.15 4.26
N GLU A 199 17.60 15.44 3.78
CA GLU A 199 16.47 15.95 4.57
C GLU A 199 15.83 14.89 5.47
N ASN A 200 15.92 13.61 5.10
CA ASN A 200 15.34 12.50 5.86
C ASN A 200 16.39 11.49 6.37
N ALA A 201 17.68 11.85 6.30
CA ALA A 201 18.77 11.03 6.81
C ALA A 201 18.87 11.11 8.35
N LEU A 202 19.08 9.97 9.01
CA LEU A 202 19.39 9.90 10.45
C LEU A 202 20.89 10.17 10.75
N GLY A 203 21.69 10.31 9.71
CA GLY A 203 23.13 10.54 9.79
C GLY A 203 23.63 11.28 8.55
N THR A 204 24.89 11.08 8.19
CA THR A 204 25.52 11.74 7.03
C THR A 204 25.41 10.94 5.75
N GLU A 205 25.05 9.67 5.81
CA GLU A 205 24.97 8.80 4.63
C GLU A 205 23.58 8.90 3.96
N THR A 206 23.58 9.04 2.65
CA THR A 206 22.39 9.08 1.79
C THR A 206 22.41 7.91 0.81
N THR A 207 21.26 7.63 0.17
CA THR A 207 21.23 6.59 -0.88
C THR A 207 22.24 6.87 -1.98
N ALA A 208 22.40 8.14 -2.37
CA ALA A 208 23.36 8.56 -3.39
C ALA A 208 24.81 8.39 -2.93
N SER A 209 25.13 8.65 -1.65
CA SER A 209 26.52 8.51 -1.16
C SER A 209 26.99 7.04 -1.11
N VAL A 210 26.04 6.10 -0.95
CA VAL A 210 26.34 4.66 -0.86
C VAL A 210 26.32 4.01 -2.25
N PHE A 211 25.28 4.22 -3.03
CA PHE A 211 25.04 3.51 -4.29
C PHE A 211 25.48 4.29 -5.53
N GLY A 212 25.68 5.59 -5.42
CA GLY A 212 25.93 6.49 -6.54
C GLY A 212 24.67 7.25 -6.96
N ARG A 213 24.69 7.86 -8.15
CA ARG A 213 23.60 8.70 -8.62
C ARG A 213 22.32 7.91 -8.89
N GLU A 214 21.19 8.63 -8.86
CA GLU A 214 19.94 8.13 -9.40
C GLU A 214 20.09 7.80 -10.90
N LEU A 215 19.67 6.60 -11.28
CA LEU A 215 19.65 6.17 -12.67
C LEU A 215 18.27 6.31 -13.29
N HIS A 216 17.22 6.08 -12.53
CA HIS A 216 15.85 6.22 -12.99
C HIS A 216 14.90 6.41 -11.80
N SER A 217 13.89 7.27 -11.99
CA SER A 217 12.78 7.44 -11.04
C SER A 217 11.44 7.09 -11.69
N TYR A 218 10.59 6.49 -10.90
CA TYR A 218 9.15 6.27 -11.15
C TYR A 218 8.46 6.37 -9.80
N VAL A 219 8.09 7.60 -9.46
CA VAL A 219 7.61 7.96 -8.13
C VAL A 219 6.12 7.69 -7.97
N ILE A 220 5.60 7.87 -6.75
CA ILE A 220 4.19 7.55 -6.45
C ILE A 220 3.22 8.38 -7.31
N THR A 221 3.55 9.61 -7.64
CA THR A 221 2.74 10.46 -8.53
C THR A 221 2.65 9.92 -9.94
N ASP A 222 3.76 9.39 -10.47
CA ASP A 222 3.76 8.73 -11.78
C ASP A 222 2.89 7.48 -11.76
N ALA A 223 3.02 6.68 -10.70
CA ALA A 223 2.25 5.44 -10.56
C ALA A 223 0.75 5.68 -10.40
N ILE A 224 0.34 6.76 -9.73
CA ILE A 224 -1.08 7.17 -9.64
C ILE A 224 -1.57 7.69 -10.99
N ARG A 225 -0.80 8.53 -11.67
CA ARG A 225 -1.14 9.06 -13.00
C ARG A 225 -1.31 7.95 -14.03
N ASP A 226 -0.45 6.94 -13.96
CA ASP A 226 -0.50 5.76 -14.83
C ASP A 226 -1.51 4.71 -14.34
N GLU A 227 -2.31 5.00 -13.33
CA GLU A 227 -3.31 4.09 -12.75
C GLU A 227 -2.70 2.73 -12.34
N LYS A 228 -1.54 2.74 -11.69
CA LYS A 228 -0.85 1.52 -11.20
C LYS A 228 -0.99 1.32 -9.72
N VAL A 229 -1.26 2.39 -9.00
CA VAL A 229 -1.61 2.40 -7.58
C VAL A 229 -2.71 3.43 -7.35
N LEU A 230 -3.45 3.26 -6.26
CA LEU A 230 -4.53 4.16 -5.87
C LEU A 230 -3.97 5.34 -5.06
N LYS A 231 -4.75 6.43 -5.00
CA LYS A 231 -4.51 7.53 -4.07
C LYS A 231 -4.77 7.10 -2.62
N PHE A 232 -4.39 7.95 -1.67
CA PHE A 232 -4.73 7.77 -0.27
C PHE A 232 -5.83 8.73 0.16
N LYS A 233 -6.84 8.21 0.84
CA LYS A 233 -7.74 9.00 1.68
C LYS A 233 -7.23 8.90 3.10
N VAL A 234 -6.97 10.03 3.74
CA VAL A 234 -6.48 10.07 5.12
C VAL A 234 -7.50 10.77 5.99
N ASP A 235 -8.03 10.05 6.96
CA ASP A 235 -8.89 10.57 8.00
C ASP A 235 -8.02 10.81 9.25
N TYR A 236 -7.90 12.07 9.64
CA TYR A 236 -7.22 12.45 10.88
C TYR A 236 -8.25 12.45 12.00
N ASN A 237 -8.42 11.29 12.64
CA ASN A 237 -9.40 11.14 13.71
C ASN A 237 -8.74 11.45 15.04
N ASP A 238 -9.11 12.58 15.60
CA ASP A 238 -8.65 12.99 16.90
C ASP A 238 -9.64 12.51 17.99
N VAL A 239 -9.41 11.33 18.50
CA VAL A 239 -10.20 10.70 19.57
C VAL A 239 -10.08 11.46 20.91
N ARG A 240 -9.68 12.75 20.92
CA ARG A 240 -9.19 13.43 22.11
C ARG A 240 -9.90 14.70 22.59
N PRO A 241 -11.21 14.89 22.63
CA PRO A 241 -11.71 16.09 23.29
C PRO A 241 -11.29 16.22 24.76
N GLN A 242 -11.25 15.10 25.49
CA GLN A 242 -10.87 15.05 26.91
C GLN A 242 -9.37 15.14 27.16
N PHE A 243 -8.54 14.59 26.24
CA PHE A 243 -7.08 14.61 26.37
C PHE A 243 -6.45 15.86 25.75
N LYS A 244 -7.08 16.51 24.77
CA LYS A 244 -6.68 17.84 24.25
C LYS A 244 -6.70 18.91 25.32
N ALA A 245 -7.66 18.89 26.22
CA ALA A 245 -7.71 19.84 27.33
C ALA A 245 -6.47 19.70 28.25
N LEU A 246 -5.99 18.48 28.47
CA LEU A 246 -4.77 18.22 29.25
C LEU A 246 -3.48 18.59 28.50
N GLU A 247 -3.46 18.50 27.16
CA GLU A 247 -2.33 18.94 26.34
C GLU A 247 -2.33 20.48 26.17
N ALA A 248 -3.48 21.12 25.99
CA ALA A 248 -3.59 22.57 25.85
C ALA A 248 -3.21 23.34 27.14
N GLU A 249 -3.47 22.79 28.31
CA GLU A 249 -3.00 23.36 29.58
C GLU A 249 -1.49 23.17 29.82
N ARG A 250 -0.81 22.35 28.99
CA ARG A 250 0.58 21.94 29.15
C ARG A 250 1.50 22.31 27.98
N ASP A 251 1.07 23.20 27.08
CA ASP A 251 1.84 23.61 25.90
C ASP A 251 3.23 24.23 26.20
N GLU A 252 3.58 24.45 27.44
CA GLU A 252 4.91 24.91 27.86
C GLU A 252 5.81 23.81 28.47
N VAL A 253 5.30 22.58 28.70
CA VAL A 253 6.08 21.51 29.34
C VAL A 253 6.13 20.30 28.42
N LYS A 254 7.30 19.97 27.85
CA LYS A 254 7.54 18.70 27.17
C LYS A 254 7.26 17.55 28.14
N LEU A 255 6.17 16.81 27.90
CA LEU A 255 5.87 15.58 28.65
C LEU A 255 7.06 14.63 28.60
N SER A 256 7.40 14.03 29.74
CA SER A 256 8.39 12.96 29.76
C SER A 256 7.92 11.75 28.94
N ALA A 257 8.84 10.93 28.45
CA ALA A 257 8.51 9.70 27.71
C ALA A 257 7.55 8.77 28.48
N ALA A 258 7.67 8.73 29.82
CA ALA A 258 6.82 7.96 30.71
C ALA A 258 5.37 8.50 30.78
N GLU A 259 5.20 9.81 30.85
CA GLU A 259 3.87 10.45 30.84
C GLU A 259 3.18 10.28 29.50
N ASN A 260 3.90 10.44 28.41
CA ASN A 260 3.37 10.16 27.06
C ASN A 260 2.93 8.69 26.92
N ARG A 261 3.72 7.73 27.42
CA ARG A 261 3.36 6.31 27.41
C ARG A 261 2.08 6.06 28.21
N HIS A 262 1.95 6.65 29.40
CA HIS A 262 0.76 6.49 30.24
C HIS A 262 -0.51 7.03 29.57
N LEU A 263 -0.43 8.18 28.90
CA LEU A 263 -1.56 8.75 28.16
C LEU A 263 -1.97 7.89 26.96
N LEU A 264 -1.00 7.36 26.24
CA LEU A 264 -1.23 6.54 25.05
C LEU A 264 -1.82 5.17 25.33
N LEU A 265 -1.55 4.61 26.51
CA LEU A 265 -2.06 3.33 26.99
C LEU A 265 -3.25 3.46 27.94
N HIS A 266 -3.83 4.67 28.06
CA HIS A 266 -4.95 4.90 28.97
C HIS A 266 -6.16 4.03 28.55
N PRO A 267 -6.81 3.31 29.50
CA PRO A 267 -7.91 2.39 29.19
C PRO A 267 -9.06 3.02 28.39
N ASP A 268 -9.45 4.26 28.74
CA ASP A 268 -10.53 4.96 28.03
C ASP A 268 -10.16 5.23 26.57
N ARG A 269 -8.91 5.66 26.31
CA ARG A 269 -8.42 5.88 24.95
C ARG A 269 -8.39 4.57 24.13
N ILE A 270 -7.92 3.47 24.72
CA ILE A 270 -7.92 2.16 24.09
C ILE A 270 -9.34 1.74 23.75
N LYS A 271 -10.28 1.95 24.64
CA LYS A 271 -11.70 1.63 24.46
C LYS A 271 -12.34 2.48 23.37
N GLU A 272 -12.15 3.79 23.37
CA GLU A 272 -12.69 4.70 22.36
C GLU A 272 -12.20 4.35 20.95
N ILE A 273 -10.89 4.13 20.77
CA ILE A 273 -10.31 3.72 19.49
C ILE A 273 -10.86 2.35 19.06
N SER A 274 -10.97 1.40 19.98
CA SER A 274 -11.52 0.08 19.69
C SER A 274 -12.99 0.14 19.26
N GLN A 275 -13.79 0.96 19.93
CA GLN A 275 -15.19 1.22 19.57
C GLN A 275 -15.29 1.88 18.19
N TYR A 276 -14.49 2.90 17.91
CA TYR A 276 -14.44 3.55 16.61
C TYR A 276 -14.13 2.53 15.50
N ILE A 277 -13.09 1.71 15.68
CA ILE A 277 -12.72 0.67 14.70
C ILE A 277 -13.90 -0.27 14.44
N LEU A 278 -14.54 -0.80 15.47
CA LEU A 278 -15.65 -1.76 15.31
C LEU A 278 -16.88 -1.14 14.65
N GLN A 279 -17.24 0.09 15.02
CA GLN A 279 -18.39 0.82 14.47
C GLN A 279 -18.20 1.15 12.99
N ASN A 280 -17.00 1.57 12.60
CA ASN A 280 -16.70 2.02 11.25
C ASN A 280 -16.12 0.91 10.35
N PHE A 281 -15.80 -0.27 10.89
CA PHE A 281 -15.11 -1.33 10.17
C PHE A 281 -15.81 -1.72 8.86
N LYS A 282 -17.13 -1.93 8.92
CA LYS A 282 -17.92 -2.37 7.75
C LYS A 282 -17.93 -1.32 6.64
N ILE A 283 -18.02 -0.04 7.00
CA ILE A 283 -18.03 1.09 6.08
C ILE A 283 -16.65 1.23 5.45
N LYS A 284 -15.61 1.35 6.27
CA LYS A 284 -14.22 1.55 5.80
C LYS A 284 -13.70 0.38 4.95
N THR A 285 -14.19 -0.83 5.19
CA THR A 285 -13.82 -2.05 4.42
C THR A 285 -14.86 -2.44 3.36
N HIS A 286 -15.82 -1.58 3.04
CA HIS A 286 -16.85 -1.78 2.01
C HIS A 286 -17.68 -3.07 2.15
N ARG A 287 -17.90 -3.56 3.37
CA ARG A 287 -18.67 -4.80 3.63
C ARG A 287 -20.18 -4.64 3.51
N ASN A 288 -20.66 -3.40 3.41
CA ASN A 288 -22.10 -3.10 3.30
C ASN A 288 -22.60 -3.13 1.85
N GLN A 289 -21.75 -3.35 0.86
CA GLN A 289 -22.10 -3.27 -0.55
C GLN A 289 -22.43 -4.66 -1.13
N GLY A 290 -23.68 -5.07 -1.00
CA GLY A 290 -24.21 -6.28 -1.66
C GLY A 290 -23.59 -7.61 -1.18
N ASN A 291 -23.39 -8.57 -2.11
CA ASN A 291 -22.76 -9.87 -1.84
C ASN A 291 -21.23 -9.81 -1.69
N ASN A 292 -20.66 -8.62 -1.59
CA ASN A 292 -19.21 -8.46 -1.54
C ASN A 292 -18.69 -8.86 -0.15
N LYS A 293 -17.64 -9.71 -0.11
CA LYS A 293 -16.93 -10.05 1.14
C LYS A 293 -16.33 -8.81 1.82
N GLY A 294 -16.25 -7.68 1.10
CA GLY A 294 -15.56 -6.49 1.51
C GLY A 294 -14.05 -6.69 1.52
N PHE A 295 -13.36 -5.76 2.14
CA PHE A 295 -11.91 -5.78 2.28
C PHE A 295 -11.51 -6.14 3.70
N ASN A 296 -10.22 -6.31 3.94
CA ASN A 296 -9.66 -6.42 5.27
C ASN A 296 -8.89 -5.17 5.67
N ALA A 297 -8.59 -5.06 6.96
CA ALA A 297 -7.88 -3.94 7.53
C ALA A 297 -6.64 -4.39 8.32
N MET A 298 -5.69 -3.46 8.43
CA MET A 298 -4.52 -3.56 9.30
C MET A 298 -4.57 -2.46 10.35
N PHE A 299 -4.13 -2.76 11.56
CA PHE A 299 -4.01 -1.79 12.64
C PHE A 299 -2.56 -1.73 13.13
N ALA A 300 -1.89 -0.64 12.80
CA ALA A 300 -0.51 -0.38 13.18
C ALA A 300 -0.46 0.31 14.55
N VAL A 301 0.15 -0.35 15.52
CA VAL A 301 0.29 0.17 16.88
C VAL A 301 1.74 0.36 17.28
N ASN A 302 1.97 1.18 18.32
CA ASN A 302 3.32 1.62 18.68
C ASN A 302 4.15 0.57 19.42
N SER A 303 3.52 -0.29 20.23
CA SER A 303 4.21 -1.25 21.08
C SER A 303 3.46 -2.57 21.21
N VAL A 304 4.15 -3.61 21.70
CA VAL A 304 3.54 -4.92 22.00
C VAL A 304 2.51 -4.79 23.13
N GLU A 305 2.75 -3.90 24.10
CA GLU A 305 1.81 -3.60 25.19
C GLU A 305 0.51 -2.99 24.65
N ALA A 306 0.62 -1.99 23.74
CA ALA A 306 -0.54 -1.43 23.05
C ALA A 306 -1.29 -2.50 22.23
N ALA A 307 -0.55 -3.35 21.50
CA ALA A 307 -1.15 -4.44 20.73
C ALA A 307 -1.95 -5.40 21.62
N LYS A 308 -1.44 -5.73 22.80
CA LYS A 308 -2.13 -6.57 23.79
C LYS A 308 -3.43 -5.91 24.26
N LEU A 309 -3.37 -4.65 24.69
CA LEU A 309 -4.54 -3.91 25.18
C LEU A 309 -5.62 -3.79 24.11
N TYR A 310 -5.27 -3.41 22.89
CA TYR A 310 -6.22 -3.35 21.77
C TYR A 310 -6.78 -4.71 21.40
N TYR A 311 -5.96 -5.75 21.40
CA TYR A 311 -6.41 -7.10 21.10
C TYR A 311 -7.44 -7.60 22.11
N GLU A 312 -7.19 -7.39 23.40
CA GLU A 312 -8.09 -7.77 24.48
C GLU A 312 -9.37 -6.94 24.44
N GLU A 313 -9.29 -5.62 24.31
CA GLU A 313 -10.47 -4.75 24.28
C GLU A 313 -11.36 -4.99 23.05
N LEU A 314 -10.77 -5.14 21.85
CA LEU A 314 -11.52 -5.44 20.63
C LEU A 314 -12.24 -6.79 20.71
N ASN A 315 -11.66 -7.81 21.34
CA ASN A 315 -12.34 -9.09 21.56
C ASN A 315 -13.43 -8.98 22.62
N ASN A 316 -13.18 -8.29 23.74
CA ASN A 316 -14.19 -8.08 24.80
C ASN A 316 -15.43 -7.33 24.26
N LEU A 317 -15.23 -6.29 23.46
CA LEU A 317 -16.33 -5.52 22.86
C LEU A 317 -17.16 -6.32 21.85
N GLN A 318 -16.66 -7.45 21.39
CA GLN A 318 -17.36 -8.34 20.46
C GLN A 318 -17.98 -9.58 21.16
N GLU A 319 -17.83 -9.73 22.46
CA GLU A 319 -18.46 -10.82 23.20
C GLU A 319 -19.99 -10.81 23.01
N GLY A 320 -20.56 -11.95 22.63
CA GLY A 320 -21.98 -12.10 22.34
C GLY A 320 -22.41 -11.70 20.93
N ASN A 321 -21.52 -11.20 20.08
CA ASN A 321 -21.84 -10.96 18.68
C ASN A 321 -21.96 -12.29 17.91
N GLU A 322 -23.02 -12.45 17.12
CA GLU A 322 -23.22 -13.64 16.28
C GLU A 322 -22.12 -13.80 15.20
N LYS A 323 -21.58 -12.70 14.72
CA LYS A 323 -20.54 -12.65 13.68
C LYS A 323 -19.42 -11.68 14.06
N PRO A 324 -18.56 -12.06 15.02
CA PRO A 324 -17.44 -11.22 15.41
C PRO A 324 -16.41 -11.13 14.26
N LEU A 325 -15.68 -10.02 14.22
CA LEU A 325 -14.52 -9.88 13.33
C LEU A 325 -13.43 -10.87 13.75
N LYS A 326 -12.82 -11.51 12.78
CA LYS A 326 -11.64 -12.37 12.98
C LYS A 326 -10.40 -11.51 13.12
N ILE A 327 -9.93 -11.35 14.33
CA ILE A 327 -8.79 -10.53 14.70
C ILE A 327 -7.58 -11.42 14.91
N ALA A 328 -6.46 -11.06 14.28
CA ALA A 328 -5.17 -11.70 14.50
C ALA A 328 -4.10 -10.64 14.81
N THR A 329 -2.99 -11.04 15.41
CA THR A 329 -1.88 -10.13 15.72
C THR A 329 -0.54 -10.76 15.39
N ILE A 330 0.40 -9.90 14.99
CA ILE A 330 1.79 -10.29 14.80
C ILE A 330 2.72 -9.12 15.14
N PHE A 331 3.85 -9.42 15.76
CA PHE A 331 4.82 -8.42 16.15
C PHE A 331 6.24 -8.99 16.19
N SER A 332 7.24 -8.12 16.04
CA SER A 332 8.65 -8.46 16.10
C SER A 332 9.25 -8.19 17.47
N PHE A 333 10.43 -8.72 17.70
CA PHE A 333 11.15 -8.71 18.99
C PHE A 333 12.20 -7.62 19.11
N ALA A 334 11.99 -6.46 18.50
CA ALA A 334 12.95 -5.37 18.66
C ALA A 334 12.98 -4.89 20.14
N PRO A 335 14.14 -4.92 20.82
CA PRO A 335 14.21 -4.59 22.24
C PRO A 335 14.06 -3.09 22.56
N ASN A 336 13.90 -2.20 21.59
CA ASN A 336 14.00 -0.76 21.79
C ASN A 336 12.71 -0.02 21.48
N GLU A 337 11.85 0.09 22.47
CA GLU A 337 10.71 1.04 22.47
C GLU A 337 11.18 2.51 22.40
N GLU A 338 12.39 2.83 22.88
CA GLU A 338 12.94 4.20 22.92
C GLU A 338 13.44 4.71 21.55
N GLN A 339 13.85 3.84 20.64
CA GLN A 339 14.27 4.24 19.28
C GLN A 339 13.10 4.63 18.36
N ASN A 340 11.88 4.30 18.72
CA ASN A 340 10.67 4.69 17.98
C ASN A 340 10.31 6.20 18.09
N ALA A 341 11.05 6.98 18.88
CA ALA A 341 10.89 8.43 18.96
C ALA A 341 11.13 9.16 17.62
N VAL A 342 11.77 8.50 16.66
CA VAL A 342 12.14 9.08 15.35
C VAL A 342 11.16 8.68 14.22
N GLY A 343 10.17 7.82 14.49
CA GLY A 343 9.15 7.45 13.49
C GLY A 343 9.59 6.42 12.47
N ASP A 344 10.72 5.74 12.69
CA ASP A 344 11.19 4.63 11.86
C ASP A 344 10.50 3.33 12.24
N ILE A 345 10.26 2.47 11.22
CA ILE A 345 9.82 1.11 11.46
C ILE A 345 11.04 0.30 11.91
N ALA A 346 11.06 -0.09 13.18
CA ALA A 346 12.15 -0.86 13.78
C ALA A 346 12.49 -2.12 12.98
N GLU A 347 13.75 -2.55 13.03
CA GLU A 347 14.18 -3.82 12.44
C GLU A 347 13.38 -4.99 13.04
N GLU A 348 12.81 -5.81 12.18
CA GLU A 348 12.08 -7.00 12.58
C GLU A 348 13.07 -8.12 12.93
N ASN A 349 13.10 -8.50 14.21
CA ASN A 349 13.87 -9.66 14.65
C ASN A 349 12.92 -10.84 14.91
N PHE A 350 13.15 -11.95 14.20
CA PHE A 350 12.32 -13.16 14.24
C PHE A 350 12.70 -14.15 15.36
N GLU A 351 13.61 -13.79 16.26
CA GLU A 351 14.03 -14.72 17.31
C GLU A 351 13.21 -14.54 18.59
N PRO A 352 12.29 -15.49 18.91
CA PRO A 352 11.47 -15.46 20.11
C PRO A 352 12.26 -15.45 21.43
N SER A 353 13.53 -15.83 21.38
CA SER A 353 14.41 -15.89 22.54
C SER A 353 14.70 -14.54 23.18
N ALA A 354 14.57 -13.43 22.42
CA ALA A 354 14.86 -12.09 22.88
C ALA A 354 13.64 -11.36 23.50
N MET A 355 12.45 -11.98 23.55
CA MET A 355 11.23 -11.37 24.10
C MET A 355 11.22 -11.32 25.63
N SER A 356 10.53 -10.30 26.17
CA SER A 356 10.09 -10.32 27.56
C SER A 356 9.08 -11.46 27.82
N SER A 357 9.00 -11.95 29.06
CA SER A 357 8.05 -13.01 29.42
C SER A 357 6.61 -12.61 29.13
N SER A 358 6.21 -11.38 29.40
CA SER A 358 4.87 -10.86 29.13
C SER A 358 4.52 -10.83 27.65
N ALA A 359 5.48 -10.45 26.79
CA ALA A 359 5.27 -10.47 25.33
C ALA A 359 5.15 -11.90 24.79
N LYS A 360 5.93 -12.86 25.32
CA LYS A 360 5.82 -14.30 24.98
C LYS A 360 4.47 -14.87 25.38
N GLU A 361 3.98 -14.56 26.57
CA GLU A 361 2.67 -15.01 27.06
C GLU A 361 1.54 -14.46 26.17
N PHE A 362 1.62 -13.18 25.81
CA PHE A 362 0.64 -12.58 24.90
C PHE A 362 0.69 -13.24 23.52
N LEU A 363 1.88 -13.47 22.95
CA LEU A 363 2.02 -14.15 21.68
C LEU A 363 1.45 -15.58 21.73
N ALA A 364 1.74 -16.32 22.79
CA ALA A 364 1.21 -17.67 22.99
C ALA A 364 -0.31 -17.70 23.07
N LYS A 365 -0.92 -16.74 23.79
CA LYS A 365 -2.38 -16.57 23.85
C LYS A 365 -2.94 -16.27 22.45
N ALA A 366 -2.39 -15.28 21.75
CA ALA A 366 -2.87 -14.90 20.42
C ALA A 366 -2.75 -16.04 19.39
N ILE A 367 -1.65 -16.81 19.42
CA ILE A 367 -1.49 -18.00 18.57
C ILE A 367 -2.49 -19.10 18.96
N SER A 368 -2.77 -19.30 20.24
CA SER A 368 -3.77 -20.26 20.70
C SER A 368 -5.18 -19.90 20.22
N ASP A 369 -5.55 -18.62 20.31
CA ASP A 369 -6.83 -18.10 19.80
C ASP A 369 -6.92 -18.29 18.27
N TYR A 370 -5.84 -18.01 17.57
CA TYR A 370 -5.72 -18.22 16.13
C TYR A 370 -5.85 -19.70 15.75
N ASN A 371 -5.19 -20.60 16.50
CA ASN A 371 -5.28 -22.04 16.30
C ASN A 371 -6.73 -22.53 16.46
N THR A 372 -7.43 -22.01 17.46
CA THR A 372 -8.86 -22.31 17.68
C THR A 372 -9.70 -21.82 16.51
N MET A 373 -9.48 -20.57 16.06
CA MET A 373 -10.24 -19.94 14.97
C MET A 373 -10.07 -20.68 13.64
N PHE A 374 -8.87 -21.15 13.34
CA PHE A 374 -8.52 -21.73 12.03
C PHE A 374 -8.22 -23.24 12.06
N LYS A 375 -8.37 -23.89 13.21
CA LYS A 375 -8.08 -25.33 13.41
C LYS A 375 -6.64 -25.69 13.01
N THR A 376 -5.69 -24.89 13.48
CA THR A 376 -4.24 -25.09 13.27
C THR A 376 -3.56 -25.44 14.59
N SER A 377 -2.23 -25.69 14.58
CA SER A 377 -1.46 -26.12 15.77
C SER A 377 -0.10 -25.45 15.82
N PHE A 378 -0.02 -24.15 15.59
CA PHE A 378 1.23 -23.38 15.67
C PHE A 378 1.63 -23.10 17.12
N GLY A 379 2.94 -22.98 17.37
CA GLY A 379 3.52 -22.60 18.64
C GLY A 379 4.40 -21.36 18.55
N VAL A 380 5.08 -21.05 19.66
CA VAL A 380 5.91 -19.85 19.81
C VAL A 380 7.40 -20.08 19.57
N ASP A 381 7.84 -21.31 19.27
CA ASP A 381 9.23 -21.54 18.88
C ASP A 381 9.54 -20.96 17.49
N SER A 382 10.82 -20.72 17.20
CA SER A 382 11.23 -20.02 15.97
C SER A 382 10.70 -20.65 14.68
N LYS A 383 10.60 -21.97 14.61
CA LYS A 383 10.13 -22.69 13.42
C LYS A 383 8.62 -22.62 13.27
N GLU A 384 7.89 -22.86 14.35
CA GLU A 384 6.43 -22.82 14.37
C GLU A 384 5.92 -21.38 14.21
N PHE A 385 6.62 -20.39 14.78
CA PHE A 385 6.33 -18.99 14.55
C PHE A 385 6.50 -18.58 13.07
N GLN A 386 7.53 -19.09 12.38
CA GLN A 386 7.66 -18.87 10.94
C GLN A 386 6.52 -19.52 10.14
N ASN A 387 6.03 -20.66 10.56
CA ASN A 387 4.87 -21.30 9.93
C ASN A 387 3.59 -20.51 10.20
N TYR A 388 3.40 -20.05 11.44
CA TYR A 388 2.33 -19.13 11.79
C TYR A 388 2.35 -17.86 10.93
N TYR A 389 3.50 -17.21 10.80
CA TYR A 389 3.69 -16.03 9.95
C TYR A 389 3.24 -16.28 8.50
N ARG A 390 3.67 -17.41 7.91
CA ARG A 390 3.33 -17.76 6.52
C ARG A 390 1.84 -18.06 6.34
N ASP A 391 1.23 -18.77 7.28
CA ASP A 391 -0.19 -19.08 7.24
C ASP A 391 -1.03 -17.82 7.43
N LEU A 392 -0.67 -16.98 8.41
CA LEU A 392 -1.31 -15.69 8.65
C LEU A 392 -1.24 -14.79 7.41
N ALA A 393 -0.07 -14.66 6.79
CA ALA A 393 0.11 -13.88 5.56
C ALA A 393 -0.80 -14.38 4.43
N LYS A 394 -0.92 -15.69 4.27
CA LYS A 394 -1.82 -16.31 3.28
C LYS A 394 -3.29 -16.02 3.59
N ARG A 395 -3.71 -16.15 4.85
CA ARG A 395 -5.11 -15.91 5.25
C ARG A 395 -5.51 -14.46 5.13
N VAL A 396 -4.62 -13.52 5.42
CA VAL A 396 -4.86 -12.09 5.17
C VAL A 396 -5.07 -11.85 3.68
N LYS A 397 -4.22 -12.38 2.81
CA LYS A 397 -4.38 -12.28 1.35
C LYS A 397 -5.69 -12.90 0.84
N ASN A 398 -6.17 -13.95 1.48
CA ASN A 398 -7.42 -14.63 1.15
C ASN A 398 -8.66 -14.02 1.81
N GLN A 399 -8.52 -12.91 2.54
CA GLN A 399 -9.62 -12.27 3.29
C GLN A 399 -10.25 -13.21 4.34
N GLU A 400 -9.46 -14.10 4.93
CA GLU A 400 -9.89 -14.97 6.01
C GLU A 400 -9.70 -14.33 7.39
N VAL A 401 -8.80 -13.34 7.50
CA VAL A 401 -8.60 -12.47 8.66
C VAL A 401 -9.17 -11.11 8.33
N ASP A 402 -9.98 -10.57 9.23
CA ASP A 402 -10.67 -9.30 9.04
C ASP A 402 -9.78 -8.11 9.44
N LEU A 403 -9.22 -8.16 10.64
CA LEU A 403 -8.36 -7.13 11.21
C LEU A 403 -7.05 -7.74 11.68
N LEU A 404 -5.93 -7.21 11.17
CA LEU A 404 -4.59 -7.62 11.57
C LEU A 404 -3.92 -6.52 12.41
N ILE A 405 -3.69 -6.76 13.70
CA ILE A 405 -2.95 -5.85 14.59
C ILE A 405 -1.45 -6.13 14.43
N VAL A 406 -0.66 -5.06 14.18
CA VAL A 406 0.77 -5.20 13.89
C VAL A 406 1.62 -4.20 14.67
N VAL A 407 2.80 -4.66 15.10
CA VAL A 407 3.85 -3.81 15.67
C VAL A 407 5.10 -3.95 14.80
N GLY A 408 5.25 -3.08 13.82
CA GLY A 408 6.37 -3.10 12.88
C GLY A 408 6.21 -4.09 11.73
N MET A 409 5.94 -5.36 12.01
CA MET A 409 5.78 -6.42 11.00
C MET A 409 4.65 -6.11 10.01
N PHE A 410 4.80 -6.55 8.77
CA PHE A 410 3.85 -6.35 7.67
C PHE A 410 3.65 -4.89 7.21
N LEU A 411 4.10 -3.90 7.95
CA LEU A 411 4.07 -2.50 7.49
C LEU A 411 5.00 -2.27 6.29
N THR A 412 6.00 -3.13 6.14
CA THR A 412 6.95 -3.09 5.02
C THR A 412 7.04 -4.47 4.37
N GLY A 413 7.19 -4.53 3.05
CA GLY A 413 7.41 -5.78 2.31
C GLY A 413 6.16 -6.66 2.12
N PHE A 414 5.10 -6.50 2.89
CA PHE A 414 3.89 -7.30 2.75
C PHE A 414 2.99 -6.79 1.62
N ASP A 415 2.58 -7.65 0.72
CA ASP A 415 1.69 -7.33 -0.39
C ASP A 415 0.38 -8.12 -0.29
N ALA A 416 -0.72 -7.40 -0.08
CA ALA A 416 -2.08 -7.93 -0.04
C ALA A 416 -3.04 -6.94 -0.72
N PRO A 417 -3.41 -7.18 -1.99
CA PRO A 417 -4.31 -6.29 -2.73
C PRO A 417 -5.69 -6.11 -2.06
N THR A 418 -6.11 -7.11 -1.28
CA THR A 418 -7.36 -7.10 -0.51
C THR A 418 -7.34 -6.19 0.73
N LEU A 419 -6.17 -5.70 1.14
CA LEU A 419 -6.02 -4.76 2.23
C LEU A 419 -6.33 -3.35 1.72
N ASN A 420 -7.44 -2.76 2.16
CA ASN A 420 -7.80 -1.40 1.76
C ASN A 420 -7.71 -0.37 2.89
N THR A 421 -7.77 -0.80 4.15
CA THR A 421 -7.82 0.11 5.30
C THR A 421 -6.63 -0.11 6.23
N LEU A 422 -5.98 0.98 6.62
CA LEU A 422 -4.95 1.01 7.64
C LEU A 422 -5.36 1.96 8.76
N PHE A 423 -5.59 1.40 9.94
CA PHE A 423 -5.71 2.15 11.18
C PHE A 423 -4.32 2.39 11.76
N VAL A 424 -4.03 3.59 12.26
CA VAL A 424 -2.69 3.98 12.72
C VAL A 424 -2.74 4.62 14.09
N ASP A 425 -2.23 3.93 15.10
CA ASP A 425 -1.90 4.48 16.41
C ASP A 425 -0.39 4.38 16.66
N LYS A 426 0.37 4.93 15.73
CA LYS A 426 1.83 4.92 15.72
C LYS A 426 2.37 6.21 15.11
N ASN A 427 3.42 6.78 15.68
CA ASN A 427 4.12 7.90 15.06
C ASN A 427 4.94 7.37 13.88
N LEU A 428 4.48 7.69 12.68
CA LEU A 428 5.15 7.35 11.43
C LEU A 428 5.68 8.62 10.76
N ARG A 429 6.85 8.55 10.15
CA ARG A 429 7.46 9.66 9.41
C ARG A 429 8.11 9.16 8.12
N TYR A 430 8.25 10.05 7.15
CA TYR A 430 8.99 9.82 5.90
C TYR A 430 8.77 8.42 5.28
N HIS A 431 9.84 7.63 5.12
CA HIS A 431 9.78 6.32 4.50
C HIS A 431 8.89 5.32 5.25
N GLY A 432 8.91 5.32 6.59
CA GLY A 432 8.03 4.47 7.40
C GLY A 432 6.55 4.75 7.15
N LEU A 433 6.18 6.04 7.06
CA LEU A 433 4.82 6.46 6.75
C LEU A 433 4.41 6.05 5.33
N MET A 434 5.22 6.39 4.31
CA MET A 434 4.90 6.06 2.93
C MET A 434 4.82 4.55 2.66
N GLN A 435 5.67 3.76 3.32
CA GLN A 435 5.64 2.31 3.21
C GLN A 435 4.40 1.69 3.84
N ALA A 436 4.01 2.17 5.04
CA ALA A 436 2.79 1.72 5.71
C ALA A 436 1.54 2.07 4.89
N PHE A 437 1.40 3.31 4.44
CA PHE A 437 0.28 3.75 3.60
C PHE A 437 0.20 2.94 2.30
N SER A 438 1.34 2.67 1.67
CA SER A 438 1.41 1.89 0.43
C SER A 438 1.00 0.42 0.58
N ARG A 439 0.63 -0.05 1.78
CA ARG A 439 -0.02 -1.36 1.94
C ARG A 439 -1.44 -1.36 1.43
N THR A 440 -2.13 -0.20 1.48
CA THR A 440 -3.55 -0.08 1.16
C THR A 440 -3.84 0.30 -0.29
N ASN A 441 -2.88 0.83 -1.02
CA ASN A 441 -3.09 1.45 -2.34
C ASN A 441 -2.94 0.51 -3.54
N ARG A 442 -2.96 -0.79 -3.33
CA ARG A 442 -2.98 -1.77 -4.43
C ARG A 442 -4.32 -1.78 -5.12
N ILE A 443 -4.31 -1.79 -6.44
CA ILE A 443 -5.51 -2.03 -7.24
C ILE A 443 -5.96 -3.47 -7.02
N TYR A 444 -7.25 -3.66 -6.86
CA TYR A 444 -7.88 -4.97 -6.70
C TYR A 444 -9.06 -5.12 -7.67
N ASP A 445 -10.11 -4.34 -7.46
CA ASP A 445 -11.30 -4.30 -8.31
C ASP A 445 -11.89 -2.87 -8.36
N ALA A 446 -12.98 -2.70 -9.09
CA ALA A 446 -13.63 -1.40 -9.25
C ALA A 446 -14.23 -0.83 -7.94
N THR A 447 -14.40 -1.63 -6.92
CA THR A 447 -14.95 -1.19 -5.62
C THR A 447 -13.88 -0.59 -4.72
N LYS A 448 -12.59 -0.88 -4.98
CA LYS A 448 -11.45 -0.30 -4.28
C LYS A 448 -10.96 0.96 -4.99
N THR A 449 -11.49 2.10 -4.59
CA THR A 449 -11.22 3.39 -5.25
C THR A 449 -10.00 4.12 -4.71
N PHE A 450 -9.61 3.88 -3.46
CA PHE A 450 -8.42 4.47 -2.81
C PHE A 450 -7.91 3.58 -1.65
N GLY A 451 -6.70 3.85 -1.18
CA GLY A 451 -6.20 3.32 0.07
C GLY A 451 -6.72 4.17 1.23
N ASN A 452 -7.42 3.55 2.17
CA ASN A 452 -8.08 4.23 3.28
C ASN A 452 -7.16 4.22 4.51
N ILE A 453 -6.82 5.38 5.02
CA ILE A 453 -5.95 5.57 6.19
C ILE A 453 -6.73 6.30 7.26
N VAL A 454 -6.75 5.76 8.48
CA VAL A 454 -7.36 6.40 9.65
C VAL A 454 -6.28 6.55 10.71
N THR A 455 -5.95 7.77 11.08
CA THR A 455 -4.91 8.04 12.09
C THR A 455 -5.53 8.44 13.40
N PHE A 456 -5.02 7.87 14.51
CA PHE A 456 -5.34 8.24 15.89
C PHE A 456 -4.19 9.04 16.53
N ARG A 457 -3.31 9.58 15.69
CA ARG A 457 -2.18 10.44 16.01
C ARG A 457 -2.21 11.65 15.10
N ASP A 458 -1.65 12.74 15.55
CA ASP A 458 -1.41 13.90 14.69
C ASP A 458 -0.28 13.57 13.69
N LEU A 459 -0.68 13.10 12.53
CA LEU A 459 0.23 12.74 11.43
C LEU A 459 0.05 13.66 10.21
N GLU A 460 -0.73 14.74 10.31
CA GLU A 460 -1.02 15.57 9.14
C GLU A 460 0.25 16.18 8.56
N GLN A 461 1.05 16.85 9.38
CA GLN A 461 2.30 17.44 8.91
C GLN A 461 3.29 16.37 8.45
N ALA A 462 3.41 15.26 9.18
CA ALA A 462 4.29 14.15 8.79
C ALA A 462 3.87 13.51 7.45
N THR A 463 2.57 13.49 7.16
CA THR A 463 2.04 13.01 5.87
C THR A 463 2.41 13.97 4.74
N ILE A 464 2.24 15.27 4.94
CA ILE A 464 2.62 16.31 3.96
C ILE A 464 4.12 16.25 3.67
N ASP A 465 4.95 16.18 4.70
CA ASP A 465 6.41 16.11 4.59
C ASP A 465 6.85 14.85 3.81
N ALA A 466 6.27 13.70 4.14
CA ALA A 466 6.59 12.44 3.46
C ALA A 466 6.17 12.46 1.98
N ILE A 467 4.97 12.96 1.68
CA ILE A 467 4.47 13.08 0.30
C ILE A 467 5.34 14.06 -0.50
N THR A 468 5.75 15.17 0.09
CA THR A 468 6.60 16.17 -0.55
C THR A 468 8.00 15.64 -0.82
N THR A 469 8.55 14.87 0.13
CA THR A 469 9.89 14.27 0.00
C THR A 469 9.95 13.19 -1.07
N PHE A 470 8.92 12.32 -1.16
CA PHE A 470 8.91 11.16 -2.05
C PHE A 470 8.06 11.33 -3.30
N GLY A 471 7.54 12.51 -3.54
CA GLY A 471 6.80 12.87 -4.73
C GLY A 471 7.43 14.06 -5.46
N ASP A 472 6.68 14.65 -6.37
CA ASP A 472 7.06 15.89 -7.05
C ASP A 472 6.57 17.10 -6.25
N LYS A 473 7.20 18.28 -6.37
CA LYS A 473 6.93 19.47 -5.52
C LYS A 473 5.47 19.94 -5.45
N ASN A 474 4.60 19.52 -6.38
CA ASN A 474 3.17 19.82 -6.40
C ASN A 474 2.28 18.62 -6.04
N THR A 475 2.77 17.71 -5.23
CA THR A 475 2.33 16.31 -5.15
C THR A 475 1.14 16.07 -4.23
N LYS A 476 0.89 16.93 -3.22
CA LYS A 476 -0.18 16.70 -2.22
C LYS A 476 -1.52 16.34 -2.87
N ASN A 477 -1.93 17.11 -3.86
CA ASN A 477 -3.24 16.95 -4.54
C ASN A 477 -3.29 15.78 -5.55
N VAL A 478 -2.16 15.18 -5.87
CA VAL A 478 -2.08 14.00 -6.74
C VAL A 478 -2.16 12.72 -5.91
N VAL A 479 -1.50 12.71 -4.76
CA VAL A 479 -1.33 11.52 -3.90
C VAL A 479 -2.49 11.34 -2.92
N LEU A 480 -3.01 12.45 -2.38
CA LEU A 480 -4.15 12.42 -1.48
C LEU A 480 -5.47 12.58 -2.24
N GLU A 481 -6.47 11.87 -1.76
CA GLU A 481 -7.84 12.06 -2.21
C GLU A 481 -8.36 13.43 -1.75
N LYS A 482 -9.35 13.95 -2.46
CA LYS A 482 -9.98 15.23 -2.12
C LYS A 482 -10.71 15.15 -0.78
N SER A 483 -10.92 16.28 -0.12
CA SER A 483 -11.69 16.35 1.13
C SER A 483 -13.18 16.11 0.91
N TYR A 484 -13.89 15.82 1.97
CA TYR A 484 -15.35 15.73 1.98
C TYR A 484 -16.00 16.98 1.35
N ASN A 485 -15.56 18.18 1.78
CA ASN A 485 -16.11 19.45 1.29
C ASN A 485 -15.83 19.68 -0.21
N GLU A 486 -14.69 19.22 -0.74
CA GLU A 486 -14.40 19.30 -2.17
C GLU A 486 -15.34 18.41 -2.98
N TYR A 487 -15.61 17.18 -2.52
CA TYR A 487 -16.59 16.30 -3.18
C TYR A 487 -18.04 16.76 -2.99
N LEU A 488 -18.34 17.40 -1.87
CA LEU A 488 -19.68 17.91 -1.59
C LEU A 488 -20.01 19.11 -2.47
N ASN A 489 -19.08 20.06 -2.60
CA ASN A 489 -19.31 21.39 -3.23
C ASN A 489 -18.67 21.54 -4.62
N GLY A 490 -17.85 20.60 -5.05
CA GLY A 490 -17.10 20.67 -6.31
C GLY A 490 -15.69 21.25 -6.13
N PHE A 491 -14.83 20.98 -7.12
CA PHE A 491 -13.43 21.39 -7.10
C PHE A 491 -12.87 21.56 -8.53
N ILE A 492 -11.75 22.23 -8.65
CA ILE A 492 -10.97 22.28 -9.91
C ILE A 492 -9.96 21.14 -9.88
N ASP A 493 -10.00 20.27 -10.88
CA ASP A 493 -8.98 19.24 -11.06
C ASP A 493 -7.68 19.91 -11.51
N ILE A 494 -6.65 19.81 -10.67
CA ILE A 494 -5.36 20.48 -10.91
C ILE A 494 -4.60 19.85 -12.10
N ALA A 495 -4.83 18.56 -12.37
CA ALA A 495 -4.15 17.87 -13.45
C ALA A 495 -4.70 18.25 -14.83
N THR A 496 -6.02 18.46 -14.92
CA THR A 496 -6.73 18.78 -16.19
C THR A 496 -7.14 20.24 -16.30
N GLY A 497 -7.19 20.97 -15.18
CA GLY A 497 -7.76 22.33 -15.11
C GLY A 497 -9.29 22.36 -15.22
N GLU A 498 -9.97 21.22 -15.26
CA GLU A 498 -11.42 21.14 -15.38
C GLU A 498 -12.13 21.34 -14.04
N ALA A 499 -13.24 22.03 -14.05
CA ALA A 499 -14.15 22.10 -12.91
C ALA A 499 -14.94 20.78 -12.81
N LYS A 500 -14.86 20.13 -11.66
CA LYS A 500 -15.66 18.95 -11.31
C LYS A 500 -16.79 19.38 -10.38
N ARG A 501 -18.01 18.96 -10.72
CA ARG A 501 -19.21 19.30 -9.95
C ARG A 501 -19.23 18.55 -8.62
N GLY A 502 -19.80 19.20 -7.59
CA GLY A 502 -20.01 18.59 -6.30
C GLY A 502 -21.32 17.80 -6.22
N TYR A 503 -21.43 17.00 -5.17
CA TYR A 503 -22.62 16.22 -4.87
C TYR A 503 -23.90 17.08 -4.81
N THR A 504 -23.84 18.23 -4.14
CA THR A 504 -24.97 19.13 -3.98
C THR A 504 -25.50 19.66 -5.31
N GLU A 505 -24.61 20.01 -6.23
CA GLU A 505 -24.98 20.47 -7.58
C GLU A 505 -25.60 19.35 -8.41
N VAL A 506 -25.01 18.15 -8.34
CA VAL A 506 -25.49 16.97 -9.09
C VAL A 506 -26.86 16.51 -8.59
N VAL A 507 -27.07 16.51 -7.26
CA VAL A 507 -28.38 16.19 -6.66
C VAL A 507 -29.43 17.20 -7.08
N LYS A 508 -29.12 18.49 -7.03
CA LYS A 508 -30.00 19.55 -7.48
C LYS A 508 -30.39 19.38 -8.96
N ASP A 509 -29.43 19.19 -9.84
CA ASP A 509 -29.67 18.96 -11.26
C ASP A 509 -30.54 17.72 -11.51
N LEU A 510 -30.33 16.63 -10.77
CA LEU A 510 -31.14 15.42 -10.87
C LEU A 510 -32.61 15.69 -10.50
N THR A 511 -32.83 16.35 -9.37
CA THR A 511 -34.18 16.60 -8.84
C THR A 511 -34.95 17.63 -9.68
N GLU A 512 -34.26 18.65 -10.24
CA GLU A 512 -34.88 19.67 -11.10
C GLU A 512 -35.17 19.13 -12.50
N ARG A 513 -34.28 18.36 -13.11
CA ARG A 513 -34.41 17.89 -14.51
C ARG A 513 -35.18 16.60 -14.64
N PHE A 514 -35.14 15.74 -13.66
CA PHE A 514 -35.76 14.41 -13.67
C PHE A 514 -36.55 14.13 -12.38
N PRO A 515 -37.54 14.97 -12.05
CA PRO A 515 -38.30 14.82 -10.79
C PRO A 515 -39.07 13.50 -10.74
N ASP A 516 -39.52 12.97 -11.89
CA ASP A 516 -40.12 11.65 -12.03
C ASP A 516 -39.33 10.82 -13.05
N PRO A 517 -38.68 9.73 -12.62
CA PRO A 517 -37.90 8.88 -13.53
C PRO A 517 -38.76 8.17 -14.59
N ASN A 518 -40.09 8.06 -14.39
CA ASN A 518 -41.00 7.45 -15.37
C ASN A 518 -41.29 8.36 -16.58
N GLU A 519 -41.03 9.65 -16.47
CA GLU A 519 -41.22 10.62 -17.56
C GLU A 519 -40.03 10.72 -18.51
N ILE A 520 -38.96 9.94 -18.32
CA ILE A 520 -37.76 9.92 -19.16
C ILE A 520 -38.02 9.10 -20.44
N VAL A 521 -38.61 9.74 -21.43
CA VAL A 521 -39.07 9.04 -22.65
C VAL A 521 -38.13 9.26 -23.84
N THR A 522 -37.65 10.49 -24.06
CA THR A 522 -36.85 10.80 -25.26
C THR A 522 -35.44 10.22 -25.17
N GLU A 523 -34.83 9.92 -26.33
CA GLU A 523 -33.44 9.42 -26.35
C GLU A 523 -32.45 10.44 -25.81
N ALA A 524 -32.70 11.73 -26.02
CA ALA A 524 -31.88 12.81 -25.49
C ALA A 524 -31.94 12.85 -23.94
N ASP A 525 -33.16 12.73 -23.35
CA ASP A 525 -33.33 12.69 -21.91
C ASP A 525 -32.73 11.44 -21.31
N LYS A 526 -32.86 10.28 -21.96
CA LYS A 526 -32.22 9.02 -21.55
C LYS A 526 -30.71 9.14 -21.48
N LYS A 527 -30.09 9.77 -22.49
CA LYS A 527 -28.62 10.01 -22.48
C LYS A 527 -28.22 10.99 -21.38
N ALA A 528 -28.94 12.08 -21.22
CA ALA A 528 -28.68 13.08 -20.20
C ALA A 528 -28.84 12.51 -18.78
N PHE A 529 -29.91 11.73 -18.56
CA PHE A 529 -30.14 11.06 -17.28
C PHE A 529 -29.04 10.05 -16.93
N VAL A 530 -28.68 9.17 -17.88
CA VAL A 530 -27.62 8.18 -17.65
C VAL A 530 -26.29 8.84 -17.32
N LYS A 531 -25.95 9.93 -17.98
CA LYS A 531 -24.75 10.69 -17.67
C LYS A 531 -24.81 11.29 -16.27
N LEU A 532 -25.90 11.97 -15.95
CA LEU A 532 -26.05 12.70 -14.67
C LEU A 532 -26.18 11.75 -13.49
N PHE A 533 -26.98 10.68 -13.61
CA PHE A 533 -27.10 9.69 -12.55
C PHE A 533 -25.83 8.83 -12.39
N GLY A 534 -25.10 8.58 -13.47
CA GLY A 534 -23.77 7.97 -13.41
C GLY A 534 -22.78 8.81 -12.61
N GLU A 535 -22.79 10.13 -12.81
CA GLU A 535 -21.99 11.09 -12.03
C GLU A 535 -22.39 11.10 -10.54
N TYR A 536 -23.69 11.09 -10.25
CA TYR A 536 -24.21 10.94 -8.90
C TYR A 536 -23.70 9.67 -8.21
N LEU A 537 -23.83 8.51 -8.88
CA LEU A 537 -23.37 7.22 -8.32
C LEU A 537 -21.87 7.22 -8.04
N GLN A 538 -21.08 7.84 -8.90
CA GLN A 538 -19.63 7.93 -8.73
C GLN A 538 -19.28 8.78 -7.52
N ILE A 539 -19.87 9.98 -7.37
CA ILE A 539 -19.63 10.89 -6.26
C ILE A 539 -20.16 10.28 -4.95
N GLU A 540 -21.34 9.70 -4.96
CA GLU A 540 -21.93 9.05 -3.80
C GLU A 540 -21.06 7.89 -3.31
N ASN A 541 -20.54 7.05 -4.22
CA ASN A 541 -19.65 5.94 -3.85
C ASN A 541 -18.36 6.41 -3.18
N ILE A 542 -17.82 7.57 -3.60
CA ILE A 542 -16.67 8.18 -2.94
C ILE A 542 -17.06 8.72 -1.57
N LEU A 543 -18.15 9.50 -1.49
CA LEU A 543 -18.60 10.16 -0.26
C LEU A 543 -19.02 9.16 0.84
N GLN A 544 -19.52 7.97 0.48
CA GLN A 544 -19.85 6.92 1.46
C GLN A 544 -18.66 6.48 2.32
N ASN A 545 -17.44 6.79 1.92
CA ASN A 545 -16.23 6.50 2.69
C ASN A 545 -15.86 7.60 3.69
N TYR A 546 -16.60 8.73 3.68
CA TYR A 546 -16.40 9.84 4.62
C TYR A 546 -17.39 9.72 5.79
N ASP A 547 -16.87 9.90 6.99
CA ASP A 547 -17.68 9.79 8.20
C ASP A 547 -18.76 10.88 8.22
N GLU A 548 -18.44 12.09 7.76
CA GLU A 548 -19.35 13.22 7.62
C GLU A 548 -20.57 12.87 6.73
N PHE A 549 -20.36 12.14 5.64
CA PHE A 549 -21.47 11.73 4.77
C PHE A 549 -22.32 10.62 5.40
N THR A 550 -21.70 9.73 6.17
CA THR A 550 -22.40 8.70 6.94
C THR A 550 -23.27 9.35 8.03
N HIS A 551 -22.73 10.34 8.74
CA HIS A 551 -23.46 11.11 9.74
C HIS A 551 -24.62 11.89 9.10
N LEU A 552 -24.39 12.53 7.96
CA LEU A 552 -25.42 13.23 7.19
C LEU A 552 -26.59 12.31 6.82
N LYS A 553 -26.33 11.12 6.29
CA LYS A 553 -27.35 10.11 5.97
C LYS A 553 -28.08 9.59 7.21
N ALA A 554 -27.38 9.42 8.32
CA ALA A 554 -27.96 8.98 9.58
C ALA A 554 -28.86 10.08 10.19
N LEU A 555 -28.45 11.33 10.15
CA LEU A 555 -29.23 12.48 10.62
C LEU A 555 -30.59 12.58 9.91
N GLN A 556 -30.65 12.27 8.62
CA GLN A 556 -31.92 12.31 7.87
C GLN A 556 -32.94 11.24 8.29
N LYS A 557 -32.51 10.19 8.97
CA LYS A 557 -33.39 9.15 9.50
C LYS A 557 -33.99 9.49 10.87
N ILE A 558 -33.50 10.56 11.48
CA ILE A 558 -33.92 11.01 12.81
C ILE A 558 -35.07 12.02 12.66
N ASN A 559 -36.08 11.88 13.51
CA ASN A 559 -37.13 12.88 13.63
C ASN A 559 -36.51 14.17 14.23
N ARG A 560 -36.43 15.23 13.44
CA ARG A 560 -35.81 16.52 13.83
C ARG A 560 -36.55 17.22 14.97
N GLU A 561 -37.81 16.90 15.23
CA GLU A 561 -38.61 17.45 16.33
C GLU A 561 -38.33 16.72 17.66
N ASP A 562 -37.68 15.58 17.63
CA ASP A 562 -37.31 14.80 18.82
C ASP A 562 -35.94 15.27 19.34
N SER A 563 -35.97 16.17 20.29
CA SER A 563 -34.75 16.71 20.93
C SER A 563 -33.90 15.64 21.61
N THR A 564 -34.53 14.59 22.14
CA THR A 564 -33.83 13.48 22.82
C THR A 564 -33.08 12.60 21.81
N ALA A 565 -33.71 12.32 20.67
CA ALA A 565 -33.07 11.58 19.59
C ALA A 565 -31.91 12.36 18.97
N LEU A 566 -32.06 13.67 18.81
CA LEU A 566 -31.01 14.54 18.29
C LEU A 566 -29.82 14.64 19.25
N GLU A 567 -30.09 14.79 20.56
CA GLU A 567 -29.04 14.84 21.58
C GLU A 567 -28.29 13.49 21.68
N THR A 568 -29.01 12.38 21.60
CA THR A 568 -28.42 11.04 21.54
C THR A 568 -27.53 10.89 20.32
N PHE A 569 -27.96 11.39 19.16
CA PHE A 569 -27.20 11.37 17.93
C PHE A 569 -25.91 12.19 18.05
N LYS A 570 -26.00 13.43 18.56
CA LYS A 570 -24.85 14.30 18.81
C LYS A 570 -23.80 13.60 19.68
N ASN A 571 -24.26 13.02 20.80
CA ASN A 571 -23.37 12.32 21.72
C ASN A 571 -22.77 11.05 21.12
N THR A 572 -23.52 10.35 20.27
CA THR A 572 -23.04 9.11 19.61
C THR A 572 -21.92 9.39 18.61
N TYR A 573 -22.02 10.50 17.90
CA TYR A 573 -21.07 10.85 16.85
C TYR A 573 -20.13 12.02 17.21
N PHE A 574 -20.18 12.49 18.46
CA PHE A 574 -19.37 13.60 18.98
C PHE A 574 -19.50 14.90 18.17
N LEU A 575 -20.73 15.22 17.73
CA LEU A 575 -21.02 16.37 16.90
C LEU A 575 -21.43 17.60 17.73
N THR A 576 -21.05 18.77 17.25
CA THR A 576 -21.47 20.07 17.80
C THR A 576 -22.83 20.52 17.23
N ASP A 577 -23.43 21.56 17.81
CA ASP A 577 -24.63 22.18 17.24
C ASP A 577 -24.36 22.81 15.87
N GLU A 578 -23.15 23.32 15.66
CA GLU A 578 -22.69 23.89 14.40
C GLU A 578 -22.59 22.80 13.32
N ASP A 579 -22.08 21.61 13.65
CA ASP A 579 -22.00 20.46 12.73
C ASP A 579 -23.42 20.02 12.30
N ILE A 580 -24.33 19.94 13.25
CA ILE A 580 -25.73 19.59 12.96
C ILE A 580 -26.38 20.63 12.04
N ALA A 581 -26.20 21.94 12.33
CA ALA A 581 -26.73 23.00 11.49
C ALA A 581 -26.18 22.93 10.06
N ALA A 582 -24.87 22.73 9.91
CA ALA A 582 -24.23 22.59 8.60
C ALA A 582 -24.76 21.38 7.80
N MET A 583 -25.04 20.26 8.49
CA MET A 583 -25.60 19.06 7.85
C MET A 583 -27.07 19.23 7.45
N GLN A 584 -27.84 20.06 8.16
CA GLN A 584 -29.26 20.26 7.88
C GLN A 584 -29.52 20.99 6.56
N ASP A 585 -28.58 21.79 6.10
CA ASP A 585 -28.66 22.54 4.84
C ASP A 585 -28.28 21.73 3.60
N ILE A 586 -27.86 20.47 3.77
CA ILE A 586 -27.44 19.61 2.68
C ILE A 586 -28.59 18.70 2.23
N ASP A 587 -29.00 18.83 0.98
CA ASP A 587 -29.99 17.95 0.37
C ASP A 587 -29.37 16.58 0.02
N VAL A 588 -29.99 15.52 0.52
CA VAL A 588 -29.64 14.13 0.18
C VAL A 588 -30.85 13.44 -0.42
N LEU A 589 -30.64 12.70 -1.50
CA LEU A 589 -31.71 11.93 -2.13
C LEU A 589 -32.21 10.83 -1.16
N LYS A 590 -33.53 10.74 -1.03
CA LYS A 590 -34.16 9.67 -0.24
C LYS A 590 -33.85 8.30 -0.82
N GLU A 591 -33.65 7.29 0.02
CA GLU A 591 -33.34 5.92 -0.41
C GLU A 591 -34.29 5.39 -1.49
N ARG A 592 -35.59 5.68 -1.35
CA ARG A 592 -36.61 5.29 -2.34
C ARG A 592 -36.37 5.95 -3.69
N THR A 593 -36.10 7.26 -3.72
CA THR A 593 -35.81 7.99 -4.95
C THR A 593 -34.54 7.45 -5.64
N VAL A 594 -33.51 7.13 -4.87
CA VAL A 594 -32.28 6.52 -5.40
C VAL A 594 -32.57 5.12 -5.99
N GLN A 595 -33.46 4.33 -5.37
CA GLN A 595 -33.86 3.02 -5.91
C GLN A 595 -34.63 3.17 -7.22
N ASP A 596 -35.57 4.12 -7.29
CA ASP A 596 -36.34 4.38 -8.49
C ASP A 596 -35.43 4.87 -9.64
N TYR A 597 -34.51 5.79 -9.40
CA TYR A 597 -33.50 6.23 -10.35
C TYR A 597 -32.58 5.07 -10.80
N ARG A 598 -32.17 4.20 -9.89
CA ARG A 598 -31.30 3.06 -10.19
C ARG A 598 -32.00 2.03 -11.08
N SER A 599 -33.29 1.77 -10.85
CA SER A 599 -34.09 0.92 -11.71
C SER A 599 -34.16 1.48 -13.13
N THR A 600 -34.58 2.75 -13.26
CA THR A 600 -34.67 3.44 -14.57
C THR A 600 -33.32 3.50 -15.28
N TYR A 601 -32.24 3.74 -14.54
CA TYR A 601 -30.88 3.73 -15.08
C TYR A 601 -30.49 2.38 -15.68
N ASN A 602 -30.81 1.28 -15.01
CA ASN A 602 -30.54 -0.06 -15.51
C ASN A 602 -31.38 -0.38 -16.75
N ASP A 603 -32.67 -0.04 -16.74
CA ASP A 603 -33.59 -0.26 -17.87
C ASP A 603 -33.14 0.51 -19.12
N ILE A 604 -32.72 1.76 -18.94
CA ILE A 604 -32.20 2.58 -20.04
C ILE A 604 -30.86 2.02 -20.58
N ARG A 605 -29.98 1.54 -19.71
CA ARG A 605 -28.71 0.89 -20.13
C ARG A 605 -28.96 -0.39 -20.92
N ASP A 606 -29.91 -1.20 -20.49
CA ASP A 606 -30.28 -2.43 -21.19
C ASP A 606 -30.95 -2.10 -22.53
N TRP A 607 -31.79 -1.07 -22.60
CA TRP A 607 -32.34 -0.57 -23.85
C TRP A 607 -31.23 -0.16 -24.83
N PHE A 608 -30.22 0.60 -24.44
CA PHE A 608 -29.07 0.96 -25.27
C PHE A 608 -28.24 -0.25 -25.71
N ARG A 609 -28.11 -1.29 -24.88
CA ARG A 609 -27.43 -2.53 -25.24
C ARG A 609 -28.17 -3.31 -26.32
N HIS A 610 -29.48 -3.39 -26.21
CA HIS A 610 -30.32 -4.10 -27.18
C HIS A 610 -30.36 -3.37 -28.53
N GLU A 611 -30.42 -2.06 -28.55
CA GLU A 611 -30.37 -1.26 -29.78
C GLU A 611 -29.04 -1.42 -30.54
N ARG A 612 -27.94 -1.60 -29.82
CA ARG A 612 -26.64 -1.89 -30.45
C ARG A 612 -26.53 -3.29 -31.01
N ALA A 613 -27.12 -4.29 -30.38
CA ALA A 613 -27.08 -5.67 -30.86
C ALA A 613 -27.87 -5.87 -32.15
N GLY A 614 -28.83 -4.98 -32.49
CA GLY A 614 -29.64 -5.03 -33.69
C GLY A 614 -29.10 -4.28 -34.90
N LYS A 615 -28.06 -3.50 -34.79
CA LYS A 615 -27.46 -2.72 -35.89
C LYS A 615 -26.11 -3.32 -36.29
N ALA A 616 -26.04 -3.89 -37.51
CA ALA A 616 -24.79 -4.21 -38.17
C ALA A 616 -23.92 -2.95 -38.36
N PRO A 617 -22.59 -3.03 -38.35
CA PRO A 617 -21.73 -1.85 -38.41
C PRO A 617 -21.73 -1.22 -39.78
N GLU A 618 -22.52 -0.20 -39.98
CA GLU A 618 -22.32 0.75 -41.06
C GLU A 618 -21.64 2.00 -40.56
N SER A 619 -20.59 2.36 -41.27
CA SER A 619 -19.68 3.46 -41.03
C SER A 619 -20.40 4.81 -40.89
N SER A 620 -20.50 5.33 -39.68
CA SER A 620 -20.62 6.77 -39.45
C SER A 620 -19.92 7.14 -38.13
N LYS A 621 -18.96 8.06 -38.24
CA LYS A 621 -18.24 8.69 -37.17
C LYS A 621 -19.21 9.39 -36.22
N ILE A 622 -19.62 8.71 -35.18
CA ILE A 622 -20.15 9.33 -33.96
C ILE A 622 -19.14 8.98 -32.88
N ASP A 623 -18.64 10.00 -32.25
CA ASP A 623 -17.65 9.88 -31.14
C ASP A 623 -18.35 9.27 -29.92
N TRP A 624 -18.53 7.96 -29.98
CA TRP A 624 -19.17 7.15 -28.95
C TRP A 624 -18.20 6.78 -27.84
N ASP A 625 -16.91 7.09 -28.02
CA ASP A 625 -15.86 6.75 -27.07
C ASP A 625 -16.00 7.54 -25.76
N ASP A 626 -16.46 8.79 -25.81
CA ASP A 626 -16.68 9.61 -24.60
C ASP A 626 -17.86 9.11 -23.74
N VAL A 627 -18.94 8.63 -24.37
CA VAL A 627 -20.11 8.12 -23.62
C VAL A 627 -19.88 6.68 -23.16
N VAL A 628 -19.14 5.89 -23.91
CA VAL A 628 -18.84 4.48 -23.59
C VAL A 628 -17.69 4.36 -22.63
N LEU A 629 -16.67 5.21 -22.71
CA LEU A 629 -15.58 5.25 -21.72
C LEU A 629 -16.11 5.63 -20.34
N SER A 630 -17.03 6.58 -20.22
CA SER A 630 -17.67 6.88 -18.94
C SER A 630 -18.53 5.73 -18.40
N LEU A 631 -19.10 4.90 -19.27
CA LEU A 631 -19.94 3.74 -18.91
C LEU A 631 -19.13 2.46 -18.69
N ILE A 632 -18.00 2.29 -19.37
CA ILE A 632 -17.11 1.13 -19.22
C ILE A 632 -16.21 1.26 -17.99
N HIS A 633 -15.77 2.47 -17.62
CA HIS A 633 -15.02 2.71 -16.38
C HIS A 633 -15.81 2.39 -15.10
N ILE A 634 -17.15 2.32 -15.19
CA ILE A 634 -18.00 1.91 -14.05
C ILE A 634 -18.16 0.37 -13.96
N SER A 635 -17.89 -0.39 -15.01
CA SER A 635 -18.35 -1.78 -15.07
C SER A 635 -17.29 -2.87 -15.26
N TYR A 636 -16.08 -2.58 -15.72
CA TYR A 636 -15.01 -3.59 -15.83
C TYR A 636 -13.62 -2.94 -15.80
N PRO A 637 -12.74 -3.33 -14.87
CA PRO A 637 -11.33 -3.14 -15.09
C PRO A 637 -10.92 -4.05 -16.23
N THR A 638 -10.38 -3.46 -17.27
CA THR A 638 -9.82 -4.19 -18.41
C THR A 638 -8.70 -5.10 -17.88
N ILE A 639 -8.96 -6.39 -17.92
CA ILE A 639 -7.91 -7.41 -17.96
C ILE A 639 -7.22 -7.24 -19.32
N LEU A 640 -6.07 -6.64 -19.30
CA LEU A 640 -4.99 -6.79 -20.29
C LEU A 640 -3.66 -6.51 -19.59
#